data_26d4e84e4ed42add965bd9df2445e6e9
#
_entry.id   26d4e84e4ed42add965bd9df2445e6e9
#
_cell.length_a   1.000
_cell.length_b   1.000
_cell.length_c   1.000
_cell.angle_alpha   90.00
_cell.angle_beta   90.00
_cell.angle_gamma   90.00
#
_symmetry.space_group_name_H-M   'P 1'
#
loop_
_entity.id
_entity.type
_entity.pdbx_description
1 polymer ?
#
loop_
_entity_poly.entity_id
_entity_poly.type
_entity_poly.pdbx_seq_one_letter_code
_entity_poly.pdbx_strand_id
1 'polypeptide(L)'
;MISAMLALLMSVTAVSGMSVSGVRAQTNEEKAREIVADMTLEEKIGQKLMLSFRSGWTMRDGTSVSAVTTINDEIYDIIGTYDIGSVILFAANFDPDATVNVELTDGLQRAAMDESLGKNAIPLMLGADQEGGIVYRLTGGTALPGNMALGASGDTDNAVMAGEIIGSELSAVGVNANFAPDADVNNNANNPVIGLRSFSSDPQIAAEFTSAYIAGVQKQNVATTAKHFPGHGNVSTDSHTGLPSIDSTKEELYETELVPFQAAIDAGTDMIMTAHIQFPNIVTEQLYSSLQDEWMSPPATMSREILTDLLRGEMGFDGVIVTDSMTMDGVANYFDVNERNLLAVKAGVDILDIPFNDMSSWADMESKLIPLIDAFVQAYTEEDGYQGITLSQDELDESVVRILTMKFNRGIMDLAEDERTLEEKKAVAEEVVGSVVNRESERLLSANAVTVVKNENDLLPLKLDEHSRVLFASTYSRNNNRFVLAWERAKQAGLIPEGADYKILQHYNWTGLPDQVNSAINSDGTNFYGTNQDLLDWCTVLVHASEISSASNIDGYRVTCPQLFINYCEGLGKDTVAISLNQPYDVQAFSEADAIVAVYGTTSAGLDITESFGGGTISANAAFSPNLTAGVEVILGTFGASGKLPVDIPRYISGTGTYSDEIVYPLGHGLSYDSLVPDPDKQALQTAIEQAEALDLSEFTEASVTAAKEALAAMNEALADAQNTMLTHKLAQSVVDESTNTLNERMDALMELLVYDTDKSALSAAIDDAMALQEEDYTENTWAAFAQALADAKAVLEANVDQEQVDAALQALKDAQAALTLRGSEAPEDPQPSEGGENKPDDTETGAATGMGLLAAAFLASAAGVLCLNRRRRTH
;
A
#
# COMPACT_ATOMS: atom_id res chain seq x y z
N MET A 1 -3.25 24.78 2.65
CA MET A 1 -3.60 25.51 1.41
C MET A 1 -4.45 24.66 0.46
N ILE A 2 -5.55 24.09 0.94
CA ILE A 2 -6.52 23.33 0.13
C ILE A 2 -7.89 23.98 0.34
N SER A 3 -8.05 25.24 -0.06
CA SER A 3 -9.35 25.93 0.00
C SER A 3 -9.49 27.11 -1.00
N ALA A 4 -8.78 27.04 -2.13
CA ALA A 4 -8.81 28.13 -3.12
C ALA A 4 -9.05 27.66 -4.58
N MET A 5 -9.59 26.45 -4.82
CA MET A 5 -9.84 25.98 -6.19
C MET A 5 -11.29 25.54 -6.46
N LEU A 6 -12.25 26.02 -5.67
CA LEU A 6 -13.69 25.72 -5.90
C LEU A 6 -14.54 26.99 -5.94
N ALA A 7 -14.21 27.95 -6.77
CA ALA A 7 -15.05 29.13 -7.02
C ALA A 7 -14.78 29.76 -8.38
N LEU A 8 -14.93 28.99 -9.47
CA LEU A 8 -15.04 29.58 -10.80
C LEU A 8 -15.77 28.63 -11.77
N LEU A 9 -17.07 28.51 -11.63
CA LEU A 9 -17.99 28.07 -12.70
C LEU A 9 -19.46 28.26 -12.27
N MET A 10 -19.93 29.50 -12.24
CA MET A 10 -21.35 29.84 -12.43
C MET A 10 -21.45 31.24 -12.97
N SER A 11 -21.41 31.36 -14.30
CA SER A 11 -22.04 32.46 -15.01
C SER A 11 -22.88 31.83 -16.14
N VAL A 12 -24.15 31.65 -15.84
CA VAL A 12 -25.17 31.28 -16.82
C VAL A 12 -25.58 32.56 -17.53
N THR A 13 -25.20 32.70 -18.77
CA THR A 13 -25.86 33.60 -19.71
C THR A 13 -26.92 32.81 -20.45
N ALA A 14 -28.16 33.19 -20.20
CA ALA A 14 -29.33 32.73 -20.97
C ALA A 14 -29.19 33.24 -22.41
N VAL A 15 -29.02 32.32 -23.37
CA VAL A 15 -29.30 32.56 -24.78
C VAL A 15 -30.44 31.64 -25.18
N SER A 16 -31.54 32.25 -25.57
CA SER A 16 -32.77 31.62 -26.01
C SER A 16 -32.60 30.91 -27.36
N GLY A 17 -33.02 29.68 -27.43
CA GLY A 17 -33.73 29.10 -28.59
C GLY A 17 -32.89 28.70 -29.79
N MET A 18 -32.21 27.56 -29.71
CA MET A 18 -32.09 26.58 -30.79
C MET A 18 -32.09 25.18 -30.15
N SER A 19 -33.07 24.36 -30.47
CA SER A 19 -33.09 22.95 -30.12
C SER A 19 -32.00 22.27 -30.94
N VAL A 20 -30.80 22.20 -30.38
CA VAL A 20 -29.80 21.20 -30.72
C VAL A 20 -30.30 19.93 -30.05
N SER A 21 -30.74 18.92 -30.82
CA SER A 21 -30.88 17.56 -30.35
C SER A 21 -29.49 17.16 -29.83
N GLY A 22 -29.29 17.32 -28.53
CA GLY A 22 -28.08 16.85 -27.85
C GLY A 22 -28.06 15.34 -28.01
N VAL A 23 -27.10 14.83 -28.72
CA VAL A 23 -26.76 13.40 -28.68
C VAL A 23 -26.39 13.15 -27.20
N ARG A 24 -27.23 12.40 -26.49
CA ARG A 24 -26.95 11.93 -25.14
C ARG A 24 -25.74 11.03 -25.25
N ALA A 25 -24.70 11.27 -24.46
CA ALA A 25 -23.55 10.34 -24.39
C ALA A 25 -24.09 8.97 -23.98
N GLN A 26 -23.62 7.93 -24.67
CA GLN A 26 -23.99 6.54 -24.37
C GLN A 26 -23.50 6.18 -22.97
N THR A 27 -24.30 5.40 -22.25
CA THR A 27 -23.88 4.77 -20.99
C THR A 27 -22.88 3.64 -21.28
N ASN A 28 -22.10 3.23 -20.28
CA ASN A 28 -21.16 2.11 -20.43
C ASN A 28 -21.90 0.80 -20.74
N GLU A 29 -23.10 0.60 -20.18
CA GLU A 29 -23.96 -0.53 -20.52
C GLU A 29 -24.43 -0.48 -21.98
N GLU A 30 -24.84 0.68 -22.50
CA GLU A 30 -25.24 0.85 -23.90
C GLU A 30 -24.09 0.50 -24.86
N LYS A 31 -22.84 0.91 -24.51
CA LYS A 31 -21.64 0.54 -25.27
C LYS A 31 -21.38 -0.98 -25.23
N ALA A 32 -21.49 -1.59 -24.04
CA ALA A 32 -21.32 -3.03 -23.87
C ALA A 32 -22.33 -3.81 -24.70
N ARG A 33 -23.60 -3.40 -24.71
CA ARG A 33 -24.67 -4.04 -25.53
C ARG A 33 -24.39 -3.95 -27.03
N GLU A 34 -23.82 -2.85 -27.52
CA GLU A 34 -23.45 -2.74 -28.94
C GLU A 34 -22.35 -3.75 -29.31
N ILE A 35 -21.31 -3.90 -28.47
CA ILE A 35 -20.24 -4.88 -28.71
C ILE A 35 -20.81 -6.30 -28.68
N VAL A 36 -21.59 -6.65 -27.65
CA VAL A 36 -22.18 -7.98 -27.47
C VAL A 36 -23.09 -8.38 -28.65
N ALA A 37 -23.79 -7.42 -29.24
CA ALA A 37 -24.66 -7.69 -30.39
C ALA A 37 -23.91 -8.14 -31.64
N ASP A 38 -22.65 -7.75 -31.82
CA ASP A 38 -21.80 -8.12 -32.94
C ASP A 38 -20.93 -9.35 -32.69
N MET A 39 -20.83 -9.85 -31.40
CA MET A 39 -20.04 -11.02 -31.01
C MET A 39 -20.69 -12.33 -31.44
N THR A 40 -19.82 -13.28 -31.86
CA THR A 40 -20.22 -14.68 -32.06
C THR A 40 -20.43 -15.40 -30.74
N LEU A 41 -21.03 -16.60 -30.80
CA LEU A 41 -21.24 -17.42 -29.59
C LEU A 41 -19.92 -17.77 -28.89
N GLU A 42 -18.91 -18.17 -29.67
CA GLU A 42 -17.60 -18.55 -29.17
C GLU A 42 -16.87 -17.38 -28.52
N GLU A 43 -16.93 -16.17 -29.09
CA GLU A 43 -16.36 -14.95 -28.52
C GLU A 43 -17.02 -14.59 -27.17
N LYS A 44 -18.35 -14.73 -27.08
CA LYS A 44 -19.09 -14.54 -25.80
C LYS A 44 -18.68 -15.57 -24.75
N ILE A 45 -18.49 -16.84 -25.14
CA ILE A 45 -18.01 -17.89 -24.26
C ILE A 45 -16.58 -17.55 -23.75
N GLY A 46 -15.69 -17.10 -24.65
CA GLY A 46 -14.32 -16.70 -24.31
C GLY A 46 -14.29 -15.63 -23.21
N GLN A 47 -15.19 -14.61 -23.27
CA GLN A 47 -15.26 -13.57 -22.25
C GLN A 47 -15.66 -14.09 -20.85
N LYS A 48 -16.30 -15.25 -20.75
CA LYS A 48 -16.65 -15.89 -19.48
C LYS A 48 -15.53 -16.73 -18.86
N LEU A 49 -14.42 -16.93 -19.57
CA LEU A 49 -13.32 -17.80 -19.10
C LEU A 49 -12.20 -16.98 -18.47
N MET A 50 -11.80 -17.38 -17.26
CA MET A 50 -10.59 -16.89 -16.60
C MET A 50 -9.57 -18.01 -16.51
N LEU A 51 -8.46 -17.86 -17.24
CA LEU A 51 -7.41 -18.88 -17.33
C LEU A 51 -6.29 -18.61 -16.33
N SER A 52 -5.56 -19.69 -15.98
CA SER A 52 -4.35 -19.64 -15.15
C SER A 52 -3.18 -20.31 -15.84
N PHE A 53 -2.01 -19.70 -15.75
CA PHE A 53 -0.74 -20.17 -16.32
C PHE A 53 0.37 -20.26 -15.24
N ARG A 54 0.01 -20.54 -13.99
CA ARG A 54 0.94 -20.50 -12.84
C ARG A 54 1.96 -21.64 -12.82
N SER A 55 1.63 -22.80 -13.44
CA SER A 55 2.40 -24.04 -13.31
C SER A 55 3.59 -24.16 -14.27
N GLY A 56 3.97 -23.06 -14.94
CA GLY A 56 4.99 -23.07 -15.99
C GLY A 56 4.42 -23.47 -17.35
N TRP A 57 5.28 -23.58 -18.38
CA TRP A 57 4.86 -23.89 -19.74
C TRP A 57 5.86 -24.76 -20.48
N THR A 58 5.39 -25.78 -21.18
CA THR A 58 6.18 -26.61 -22.11
C THR A 58 5.73 -26.34 -23.52
N MET A 59 6.59 -25.72 -24.33
CA MET A 59 6.37 -25.39 -25.73
C MET A 59 6.33 -26.65 -26.60
N ARG A 60 5.69 -26.56 -27.75
CA ARG A 60 5.65 -27.65 -28.78
C ARG A 60 7.01 -28.13 -29.23
N ASP A 61 8.03 -27.30 -29.18
CA ASP A 61 9.42 -27.66 -29.50
C ASP A 61 10.16 -28.38 -28.36
N GLY A 62 9.52 -28.52 -27.18
CA GLY A 62 10.05 -29.14 -25.96
C GLY A 62 10.81 -28.22 -25.06
N THR A 63 10.89 -26.92 -25.34
CA THR A 63 11.41 -25.91 -24.43
C THR A 63 10.43 -25.73 -23.25
N SER A 64 10.92 -25.64 -22.03
CA SER A 64 10.07 -25.47 -20.85
C SER A 64 10.56 -24.35 -19.95
N VAL A 65 9.58 -23.62 -19.34
CA VAL A 65 9.79 -22.68 -18.24
C VAL A 65 9.08 -23.19 -17.00
N SER A 66 9.68 -22.98 -15.83
CA SER A 66 9.12 -23.45 -14.55
C SER A 66 8.01 -22.55 -14.01
N ALA A 67 7.96 -21.30 -14.45
CA ALA A 67 6.93 -20.33 -14.15
C ALA A 67 6.73 -19.39 -15.35
N VAL A 68 5.50 -18.93 -15.57
CA VAL A 68 5.19 -17.96 -16.64
C VAL A 68 5.29 -16.57 -16.02
N THR A 69 6.48 -15.98 -16.06
CA THR A 69 6.75 -14.57 -15.69
C THR A 69 6.87 -13.66 -16.90
N THR A 70 6.88 -14.24 -18.11
CA THR A 70 6.82 -13.55 -19.39
C THR A 70 5.92 -14.34 -20.34
N ILE A 71 5.20 -13.65 -21.23
CA ILE A 71 4.34 -14.32 -22.20
C ILE A 71 5.19 -14.99 -23.29
N ASN A 72 4.76 -16.16 -23.76
CA ASN A 72 5.32 -16.84 -24.92
C ASN A 72 4.32 -16.86 -26.07
N ASP A 73 4.80 -17.17 -27.29
CA ASP A 73 3.99 -17.12 -28.51
C ASP A 73 2.75 -18.04 -28.43
N GLU A 74 2.83 -19.20 -27.75
CA GLU A 74 1.72 -20.15 -27.65
C GLU A 74 0.60 -19.63 -26.72
N ILE A 75 0.96 -19.03 -25.59
CA ILE A 75 -0.01 -18.37 -24.69
C ILE A 75 -0.62 -17.15 -25.39
N TYR A 76 0.21 -16.39 -26.13
CA TYR A 76 -0.23 -15.26 -26.93
C TYR A 76 -1.31 -15.68 -27.94
N ASP A 77 -1.04 -16.74 -28.74
CA ASP A 77 -1.98 -17.29 -29.70
C ASP A 77 -3.29 -17.79 -29.07
N ILE A 78 -3.22 -18.44 -27.90
CA ILE A 78 -4.40 -18.96 -27.19
C ILE A 78 -5.31 -17.80 -26.76
N ILE A 79 -4.75 -16.78 -26.11
CA ILE A 79 -5.53 -15.64 -25.60
C ILE A 79 -6.24 -14.93 -26.76
N GLY A 80 -5.53 -14.59 -27.83
CA GLY A 80 -6.10 -13.86 -28.94
C GLY A 80 -7.08 -14.70 -29.80
N THR A 81 -6.78 -16.00 -30.02
CA THR A 81 -7.62 -16.85 -30.89
C THR A 81 -8.97 -17.20 -30.27
N TYR A 82 -9.02 -17.38 -28.94
CA TYR A 82 -10.25 -17.79 -28.22
C TYR A 82 -10.94 -16.63 -27.51
N ASP A 83 -10.56 -15.37 -27.79
CA ASP A 83 -11.15 -14.16 -27.19
C ASP A 83 -11.28 -14.28 -25.66
N ILE A 84 -10.24 -14.84 -25.00
CA ILE A 84 -10.23 -15.06 -23.54
C ILE A 84 -10.46 -13.73 -22.82
N GLY A 85 -11.46 -13.70 -21.93
CA GLY A 85 -11.88 -12.49 -21.23
C GLY A 85 -11.02 -12.10 -20.04
N SER A 86 -10.36 -13.10 -19.39
CA SER A 86 -9.68 -12.87 -18.11
C SER A 86 -8.53 -13.84 -17.89
N VAL A 87 -7.52 -13.40 -17.11
CA VAL A 87 -6.42 -14.24 -16.59
C VAL A 87 -6.20 -13.94 -15.13
N ILE A 88 -6.08 -14.99 -14.29
CA ILE A 88 -5.70 -14.87 -12.88
C ILE A 88 -4.20 -15.11 -12.71
N LEU A 89 -3.55 -14.23 -11.95
CA LEU A 89 -2.12 -14.28 -11.66
C LEU A 89 -1.88 -14.70 -10.21
N PHE A 90 -0.92 -15.62 -10.01
CA PHE A 90 -0.51 -16.13 -8.70
C PHE A 90 0.91 -15.67 -8.36
N ALA A 91 1.36 -15.90 -7.13
CA ALA A 91 2.71 -15.57 -6.71
C ALA A 91 3.81 -16.16 -7.61
N ALA A 92 3.55 -17.29 -8.28
CA ALA A 92 4.48 -17.88 -9.26
C ALA A 92 4.62 -17.07 -10.56
N ASN A 93 3.68 -16.18 -10.87
CA ASN A 93 3.72 -15.31 -12.04
C ASN A 93 4.41 -13.97 -11.74
N PHE A 94 4.54 -13.59 -10.47
CA PHE A 94 5.15 -12.32 -10.08
C PHE A 94 6.63 -12.49 -9.75
N ASP A 95 7.44 -11.62 -10.33
CA ASP A 95 8.84 -11.44 -9.99
C ASP A 95 8.98 -10.34 -8.91
N PRO A 96 9.97 -10.42 -8.00
CA PRO A 96 10.28 -9.31 -7.10
C PRO A 96 10.58 -7.98 -7.81
N ASP A 97 11.09 -8.04 -9.03
CA ASP A 97 11.28 -6.88 -9.91
C ASP A 97 9.95 -6.52 -10.58
N ALA A 98 9.37 -5.40 -10.18
CA ALA A 98 8.08 -4.93 -10.68
C ALA A 98 8.06 -4.71 -12.21
N THR A 99 9.20 -4.41 -12.82
CA THR A 99 9.30 -4.19 -14.28
C THR A 99 9.04 -5.46 -15.09
N VAL A 100 9.43 -6.63 -14.56
CA VAL A 100 9.14 -7.93 -15.16
C VAL A 100 7.63 -8.21 -15.15
N ASN A 101 6.95 -7.83 -14.06
CA ASN A 101 5.50 -7.99 -13.95
C ASN A 101 4.75 -7.14 -15.00
N VAL A 102 5.23 -5.91 -15.23
CA VAL A 102 4.69 -5.05 -16.30
C VAL A 102 4.88 -5.67 -17.69
N GLU A 103 6.03 -6.32 -17.96
CA GLU A 103 6.25 -7.02 -19.24
C GLU A 103 5.25 -8.15 -19.47
N LEU A 104 4.96 -8.93 -18.42
CA LEU A 104 3.97 -10.01 -18.49
C LEU A 104 2.58 -9.46 -18.78
N THR A 105 2.12 -8.48 -18.00
CA THR A 105 0.76 -7.94 -18.11
C THR A 105 0.54 -7.17 -19.41
N ASP A 106 1.51 -6.37 -19.86
CA ASP A 106 1.47 -5.70 -21.16
C ASP A 106 1.45 -6.72 -22.32
N GLY A 107 2.24 -7.79 -22.22
CA GLY A 107 2.22 -8.88 -23.19
C GLY A 107 0.87 -9.60 -23.28
N LEU A 108 0.24 -9.89 -22.13
CA LEU A 108 -1.10 -10.48 -22.05
C LEU A 108 -2.16 -9.56 -22.67
N GLN A 109 -2.11 -8.26 -22.37
CA GLN A 109 -3.04 -7.27 -22.94
C GLN A 109 -2.87 -7.16 -24.46
N ARG A 110 -1.63 -7.13 -24.97
CA ARG A 110 -1.37 -7.11 -26.42
C ARG A 110 -1.93 -8.34 -27.12
N ALA A 111 -1.86 -9.52 -26.50
CA ALA A 111 -2.43 -10.74 -27.06
C ALA A 111 -3.96 -10.65 -27.22
N ALA A 112 -4.66 -10.12 -26.21
CA ALA A 112 -6.13 -9.96 -26.26
C ALA A 112 -6.58 -8.88 -27.25
N MET A 113 -5.75 -7.88 -27.49
CA MET A 113 -6.05 -6.76 -28.39
C MET A 113 -5.51 -6.95 -29.82
N ASP A 114 -4.91 -8.10 -30.14
CA ASP A 114 -4.37 -8.37 -31.47
C ASP A 114 -5.49 -8.73 -32.46
N GLU A 115 -5.96 -7.75 -33.24
CA GLU A 115 -7.00 -7.91 -34.25
C GLU A 115 -6.66 -8.94 -35.36
N SER A 116 -5.39 -9.35 -35.47
CA SER A 116 -4.98 -10.39 -36.42
C SER A 116 -5.32 -11.80 -35.94
N LEU A 117 -5.53 -12.00 -34.63
CA LEU A 117 -5.90 -13.27 -34.02
C LEU A 117 -7.39 -13.30 -33.63
N GLY A 118 -7.84 -12.32 -32.89
CA GLY A 118 -9.23 -12.14 -32.45
C GLY A 118 -9.97 -11.08 -33.28
N LYS A 119 -11.26 -10.91 -33.02
CA LYS A 119 -12.07 -9.98 -33.83
C LYS A 119 -12.52 -8.73 -33.05
N ASN A 120 -12.54 -8.78 -31.72
CA ASN A 120 -13.13 -7.73 -30.91
C ASN A 120 -12.15 -6.86 -30.15
N ALA A 121 -10.86 -7.25 -30.12
CA ALA A 121 -9.78 -6.49 -29.44
C ALA A 121 -10.16 -6.02 -28.02
N ILE A 122 -10.81 -6.90 -27.23
CA ILE A 122 -11.30 -6.59 -25.89
C ILE A 122 -10.17 -6.82 -24.89
N PRO A 123 -9.72 -5.78 -24.14
CA PRO A 123 -8.69 -5.94 -23.11
C PRO A 123 -9.07 -6.95 -22.03
N LEU A 124 -8.05 -7.65 -21.49
CA LEU A 124 -8.22 -8.63 -20.43
C LEU A 124 -8.57 -7.98 -19.09
N MET A 125 -9.43 -8.64 -18.34
CA MET A 125 -9.41 -8.50 -16.89
C MET A 125 -8.25 -9.35 -16.34
N LEU A 126 -7.24 -8.72 -15.74
CA LEU A 126 -6.12 -9.37 -15.07
C LEU A 126 -6.36 -9.32 -13.57
N GLY A 127 -6.59 -10.49 -12.97
CA GLY A 127 -6.95 -10.62 -11.57
C GLY A 127 -5.85 -11.23 -10.70
N ALA A 128 -5.87 -10.92 -9.40
CA ALA A 128 -5.04 -11.55 -8.38
C ALA A 128 -5.76 -11.55 -7.02
N ASP A 129 -5.45 -12.55 -6.16
CA ASP A 129 -5.87 -12.56 -4.76
C ASP A 129 -4.89 -11.75 -3.92
N GLN A 130 -5.01 -10.45 -3.89
CA GLN A 130 -4.17 -9.58 -3.09
C GLN A 130 -4.98 -9.04 -1.91
N GLU A 131 -5.21 -9.90 -0.88
CA GLU A 131 -5.98 -9.55 0.32
C GLU A 131 -5.14 -8.74 1.32
N GLY A 132 -3.83 -8.95 1.30
CA GLY A 132 -2.90 -8.55 2.35
C GLY A 132 -2.72 -9.64 3.41
N GLY A 133 -1.70 -9.50 4.26
CA GLY A 133 -1.40 -10.48 5.30
C GLY A 133 -1.01 -11.85 4.75
N ILE A 134 -1.77 -12.90 5.09
CA ILE A 134 -1.45 -14.28 4.69
C ILE A 134 -1.79 -14.60 3.23
N VAL A 135 -2.65 -13.82 2.59
CA VAL A 135 -3.01 -13.96 1.17
C VAL A 135 -2.41 -12.81 0.38
N TYR A 136 -1.22 -13.05 -0.13
CA TYR A 136 -0.37 -12.07 -0.78
C TYR A 136 0.28 -12.70 -2.01
N ARG A 137 0.18 -12.04 -3.20
CA ARG A 137 0.67 -12.57 -4.48
C ARG A 137 1.75 -11.73 -5.12
N LEU A 138 1.63 -10.39 -5.08
CA LEU A 138 2.56 -9.46 -5.72
C LEU A 138 3.90 -9.44 -4.97
N THR A 139 4.80 -10.34 -5.33
CA THR A 139 6.15 -10.42 -4.76
C THR A 139 6.88 -9.09 -4.98
N GLY A 140 7.56 -8.56 -3.95
CA GLY A 140 8.19 -7.24 -4.01
C GLY A 140 7.28 -6.08 -3.57
N GLY A 141 5.96 -6.20 -3.68
CA GLY A 141 5.00 -5.22 -3.20
C GLY A 141 4.86 -5.15 -1.67
N THR A 142 3.93 -4.38 -1.17
CA THR A 142 3.65 -4.18 0.26
C THR A 142 2.71 -5.26 0.78
N ALA A 143 3.13 -6.06 1.77
CA ALA A 143 2.38 -7.22 2.24
C ALA A 143 1.16 -6.88 3.09
N LEU A 144 1.21 -5.77 3.84
CA LEU A 144 0.21 -5.31 4.80
C LEU A 144 -0.06 -6.29 5.97
N PRO A 145 -0.70 -5.85 7.05
CA PRO A 145 -0.91 -6.72 8.22
C PRO A 145 -2.02 -7.77 8.04
N GLY A 146 -2.93 -7.60 7.07
CA GLY A 146 -4.08 -8.48 6.83
C GLY A 146 -5.37 -8.02 7.52
N ASN A 147 -6.50 -8.60 7.09
CA ASN A 147 -7.83 -8.11 7.46
C ASN A 147 -8.13 -8.19 8.96
N MET A 148 -7.79 -9.29 9.64
CA MET A 148 -8.02 -9.41 11.08
C MET A 148 -7.24 -8.35 11.87
N ALA A 149 -6.02 -8.02 11.44
CA ALA A 149 -5.24 -6.94 12.02
C ALA A 149 -5.91 -5.57 11.76
N LEU A 150 -6.41 -5.33 10.54
CA LEU A 150 -7.17 -4.11 10.25
C LEU A 150 -8.40 -4.00 11.15
N GLY A 151 -9.19 -5.07 11.30
CA GLY A 151 -10.33 -5.11 12.21
C GLY A 151 -9.93 -4.84 13.67
N ALA A 152 -8.78 -5.36 14.11
CA ALA A 152 -8.25 -5.11 15.46
C ALA A 152 -7.86 -3.65 15.70
N SER A 153 -7.52 -2.89 14.66
CA SER A 153 -7.21 -1.45 14.78
C SER A 153 -8.42 -0.62 15.21
N GLY A 154 -9.64 -1.09 14.91
CA GLY A 154 -10.89 -0.41 15.24
C GLY A 154 -11.13 0.90 14.46
N ASP A 155 -10.33 1.18 13.42
CA ASP A 155 -10.41 2.39 12.61
C ASP A 155 -10.48 2.02 11.13
N THR A 156 -11.61 2.29 10.50
CA THR A 156 -11.88 1.97 9.09
C THR A 156 -11.00 2.75 8.11
N ASP A 157 -10.44 3.89 8.49
CA ASP A 157 -9.48 4.63 7.66
C ASP A 157 -8.22 3.78 7.37
N ASN A 158 -7.87 2.86 8.29
CA ASN A 158 -6.79 1.89 8.07
C ASN A 158 -7.13 0.90 6.93
N ALA A 159 -8.39 0.50 6.78
CA ALA A 159 -8.82 -0.36 5.68
C ALA A 159 -8.87 0.40 4.34
N VAL A 160 -9.28 1.69 4.35
CA VAL A 160 -9.18 2.55 3.17
C VAL A 160 -7.74 2.66 2.70
N MET A 161 -6.80 2.97 3.62
CA MET A 161 -5.37 3.10 3.32
C MET A 161 -4.79 1.78 2.79
N ALA A 162 -5.11 0.65 3.40
CA ALA A 162 -4.68 -0.68 2.93
C ALA A 162 -5.19 -0.95 1.51
N GLY A 163 -6.45 -0.63 1.22
CA GLY A 163 -7.04 -0.74 -0.11
C GLY A 163 -6.38 0.17 -1.13
N GLU A 164 -6.05 1.40 -0.77
CA GLU A 164 -5.34 2.35 -1.64
C GLU A 164 -3.93 1.84 -2.01
N ILE A 165 -3.18 1.30 -1.04
CA ILE A 165 -1.85 0.72 -1.27
C ILE A 165 -1.95 -0.47 -2.22
N ILE A 166 -2.81 -1.44 -1.92
CA ILE A 166 -3.02 -2.63 -2.76
C ILE A 166 -3.44 -2.23 -4.17
N GLY A 167 -4.44 -1.37 -4.29
CA GLY A 167 -4.95 -0.92 -5.58
C GLY A 167 -3.88 -0.19 -6.40
N SER A 168 -3.09 0.68 -5.78
CA SER A 168 -2.01 1.41 -6.47
C SER A 168 -0.90 0.49 -6.98
N GLU A 169 -0.46 -0.48 -6.18
CA GLU A 169 0.59 -1.43 -6.57
C GLU A 169 0.10 -2.41 -7.65
N LEU A 170 -1.13 -2.92 -7.54
CA LEU A 170 -1.73 -3.76 -8.58
C LEU A 170 -1.89 -3.01 -9.90
N SER A 171 -2.43 -1.79 -9.86
CA SER A 171 -2.58 -0.93 -11.04
C SER A 171 -1.24 -0.62 -11.70
N ALA A 172 -0.19 -0.34 -10.91
CA ALA A 172 1.14 -0.03 -11.40
C ALA A 172 1.78 -1.18 -12.18
N VAL A 173 1.49 -2.44 -11.83
CA VAL A 173 1.95 -3.62 -12.57
C VAL A 173 0.93 -4.11 -13.62
N GLY A 174 -0.14 -3.35 -13.90
CA GLY A 174 -1.13 -3.67 -14.92
C GLY A 174 -2.19 -4.69 -14.51
N VAL A 175 -2.29 -5.06 -13.23
CA VAL A 175 -3.39 -5.86 -12.68
C VAL A 175 -4.57 -4.94 -12.39
N ASN A 176 -5.75 -5.26 -12.92
CA ASN A 176 -6.93 -4.38 -12.93
C ASN A 176 -8.14 -4.93 -12.17
N ALA A 177 -7.99 -6.12 -11.56
CA ALA A 177 -9.00 -6.74 -10.69
C ALA A 177 -8.34 -7.36 -9.46
N ASN A 178 -8.91 -7.15 -8.28
CA ASN A 178 -8.49 -7.76 -7.04
C ASN A 178 -9.58 -8.68 -6.49
N PHE A 179 -9.27 -9.95 -6.22
CA PHE A 179 -10.18 -10.88 -5.56
C PHE A 179 -10.11 -10.69 -4.04
N ALA A 180 -10.51 -9.51 -3.61
CA ALA A 180 -10.63 -9.03 -2.24
C ALA A 180 -11.65 -7.86 -2.19
N PRO A 181 -12.22 -7.61 -0.99
CA PRO A 181 -11.90 -8.20 0.31
C PRO A 181 -12.54 -9.56 0.58
N ASP A 182 -11.98 -10.31 1.53
CA ASP A 182 -12.69 -11.39 2.21
C ASP A 182 -13.75 -10.75 3.13
N ALA A 183 -15.02 -10.97 2.80
CA ALA A 183 -16.18 -10.42 3.51
C ALA A 183 -16.82 -11.43 4.47
N ASP A 184 -16.17 -12.59 4.66
CA ASP A 184 -16.66 -13.64 5.55
C ASP A 184 -16.58 -13.21 7.01
N VAL A 185 -17.58 -13.58 7.81
CA VAL A 185 -17.64 -13.34 9.25
C VAL A 185 -16.99 -14.50 9.99
N ASN A 186 -15.89 -14.29 10.74
CA ASN A 186 -15.17 -15.35 11.46
C ASN A 186 -15.88 -15.75 12.77
N ASN A 187 -17.11 -16.22 12.68
CA ASN A 187 -17.95 -16.62 13.81
C ASN A 187 -17.67 -18.03 14.34
N ASN A 188 -16.73 -18.78 13.73
CA ASN A 188 -16.29 -20.09 14.15
C ASN A 188 -14.77 -20.16 14.36
N ALA A 189 -14.31 -20.19 15.61
CA ALA A 189 -12.89 -20.25 15.94
C ALA A 189 -12.18 -21.53 15.43
N ASN A 190 -12.94 -22.57 15.02
CA ASN A 190 -12.39 -23.77 14.40
C ASN A 190 -12.30 -23.70 12.88
N ASN A 191 -12.66 -22.57 12.27
CA ASN A 191 -12.58 -22.41 10.82
C ASN A 191 -11.12 -22.54 10.34
N PRO A 192 -10.82 -23.47 9.41
CA PRO A 192 -9.45 -23.71 8.98
C PRO A 192 -8.99 -22.80 7.82
N VAL A 193 -9.90 -22.05 7.19
CA VAL A 193 -9.64 -21.32 5.91
C VAL A 193 -9.71 -19.82 6.08
N ILE A 194 -10.76 -19.32 6.72
CA ILE A 194 -11.02 -17.88 6.83
C ILE A 194 -10.14 -17.25 7.91
N GLY A 195 -10.39 -17.53 9.18
CA GLY A 195 -9.53 -17.08 10.29
C GLY A 195 -9.03 -15.63 10.12
N LEU A 196 -7.73 -15.46 9.92
CA LEU A 196 -7.07 -14.15 9.75
C LEU A 196 -7.51 -13.36 8.51
N ARG A 197 -8.16 -13.97 7.53
CA ARG A 197 -8.63 -13.30 6.32
C ARG A 197 -9.89 -12.46 6.55
N SER A 198 -10.69 -12.81 7.57
CA SER A 198 -11.86 -12.03 8.02
C SER A 198 -11.44 -10.84 8.86
N PHE A 199 -12.16 -9.73 8.75
CA PHE A 199 -11.97 -8.56 9.60
C PHE A 199 -12.40 -8.79 11.06
N SER A 200 -13.49 -9.55 11.28
CA SER A 200 -14.06 -9.74 12.63
C SER A 200 -14.99 -10.94 12.71
N SER A 201 -15.29 -11.35 13.95
CA SER A 201 -16.43 -12.23 14.25
C SER A 201 -17.75 -11.48 14.40
N ASP A 202 -17.74 -10.16 14.45
CA ASP A 202 -18.93 -9.31 14.46
C ASP A 202 -19.30 -8.91 13.02
N PRO A 203 -20.54 -9.24 12.55
CA PRO A 203 -20.96 -8.97 11.18
C PRO A 203 -20.94 -7.47 10.83
N GLN A 204 -21.22 -6.60 11.80
CA GLN A 204 -21.27 -5.14 11.55
C GLN A 204 -19.85 -4.57 11.37
N ILE A 205 -18.91 -4.99 12.22
CA ILE A 205 -17.49 -4.62 12.07
C ILE A 205 -16.97 -5.15 10.71
N ALA A 206 -17.25 -6.40 10.37
CA ALA A 206 -16.86 -6.97 9.09
C ALA A 206 -17.44 -6.15 7.92
N ALA A 207 -18.68 -5.70 7.99
CA ALA A 207 -19.35 -4.88 6.98
C ALA A 207 -18.71 -3.49 6.81
N GLU A 208 -18.41 -2.81 7.91
CA GLU A 208 -17.78 -1.49 7.91
C GLU A 208 -16.38 -1.54 7.28
N PHE A 209 -15.56 -2.52 7.67
CA PHE A 209 -14.21 -2.70 7.13
C PHE A 209 -14.22 -3.18 5.68
N THR A 210 -15.14 -4.06 5.29
CA THR A 210 -15.36 -4.49 3.90
C THR A 210 -15.64 -3.29 2.99
N SER A 211 -16.59 -2.44 3.38
CA SER A 211 -16.95 -1.23 2.61
C SER A 211 -15.77 -0.26 2.49
N ALA A 212 -15.02 -0.05 3.57
CA ALA A 212 -13.86 0.84 3.61
C ALA A 212 -12.72 0.33 2.70
N TYR A 213 -12.43 -0.96 2.74
CA TYR A 213 -11.42 -1.60 1.88
C TYR A 213 -11.79 -1.47 0.39
N ILE A 214 -13.05 -1.76 0.03
CA ILE A 214 -13.57 -1.59 -1.33
C ILE A 214 -13.35 -0.15 -1.81
N ALA A 215 -13.72 0.84 -0.99
CA ALA A 215 -13.56 2.25 -1.34
C ALA A 215 -12.08 2.61 -1.60
N GLY A 216 -11.14 2.05 -0.82
CA GLY A 216 -9.70 2.26 -1.00
C GLY A 216 -9.19 1.71 -2.34
N VAL A 217 -9.47 0.44 -2.63
CA VAL A 217 -9.01 -0.24 -3.87
C VAL A 217 -9.59 0.45 -5.11
N GLN A 218 -10.88 0.78 -5.09
CA GLN A 218 -11.57 1.36 -6.24
C GLN A 218 -11.09 2.77 -6.61
N LYS A 219 -10.49 3.54 -5.68
CA LYS A 219 -9.83 4.82 -5.99
C LYS A 219 -8.69 4.68 -6.99
N GLN A 220 -8.14 3.49 -7.14
CA GLN A 220 -7.04 3.18 -8.05
C GLN A 220 -7.52 2.53 -9.37
N ASN A 221 -8.83 2.58 -9.66
CA ASN A 221 -9.47 1.95 -10.82
C ASN A 221 -9.26 0.43 -10.92
N VAL A 222 -9.01 -0.26 -9.80
CA VAL A 222 -8.94 -1.71 -9.72
C VAL A 222 -10.32 -2.24 -9.29
N ALA A 223 -10.85 -3.23 -10.02
CA ALA A 223 -12.11 -3.88 -9.69
C ALA A 223 -12.00 -4.67 -8.38
N THR A 224 -13.03 -4.65 -7.56
CA THR A 224 -13.09 -5.33 -6.26
C THR A 224 -14.02 -6.54 -6.28
N THR A 225 -13.73 -7.54 -5.44
CA THR A 225 -14.50 -8.77 -5.36
C THR A 225 -14.74 -9.16 -3.91
N ALA A 226 -15.97 -9.00 -3.42
CA ALA A 226 -16.32 -9.50 -2.09
C ALA A 226 -16.50 -11.03 -2.14
N LYS A 227 -15.90 -11.76 -1.15
CA LYS A 227 -15.89 -13.23 -1.12
C LYS A 227 -16.00 -13.79 0.31
N HIS A 228 -16.50 -15.02 0.45
CA HIS A 228 -17.03 -15.99 -0.50
C HIS A 228 -18.54 -16.17 -0.29
N PHE A 229 -19.33 -15.69 -1.18
CA PHE A 229 -20.80 -15.63 -1.06
C PHE A 229 -21.46 -17.02 -1.05
N PRO A 230 -22.44 -17.30 -0.18
CA PRO A 230 -23.10 -16.40 0.79
C PRO A 230 -22.48 -16.36 2.19
N GLY A 231 -21.25 -16.82 2.37
CA GLY A 231 -20.48 -16.81 3.62
C GLY A 231 -19.74 -18.12 3.88
N HIS A 232 -18.44 -18.01 4.21
CA HIS A 232 -17.54 -19.15 4.46
C HIS A 232 -17.06 -19.19 5.92
N GLY A 233 -17.43 -18.21 6.75
CA GLY A 233 -16.87 -18.05 8.10
C GLY A 233 -17.30 -19.14 9.09
N ASN A 234 -18.51 -19.69 8.93
CA ASN A 234 -19.11 -20.67 9.85
C ASN A 234 -18.89 -22.16 9.45
N VAL A 235 -17.77 -22.48 8.79
CA VAL A 235 -17.45 -23.88 8.48
C VAL A 235 -16.32 -24.41 9.34
N SER A 236 -16.29 -25.73 9.52
CA SER A 236 -15.18 -26.47 10.15
C SER A 236 -14.44 -27.39 9.17
N THR A 237 -14.84 -27.38 7.89
CA THR A 237 -14.23 -28.13 6.79
C THR A 237 -13.69 -27.18 5.74
N ASP A 238 -12.49 -27.43 5.25
CA ASP A 238 -11.86 -26.64 4.20
C ASP A 238 -12.43 -27.04 2.83
N SER A 239 -12.98 -26.08 2.08
CA SER A 239 -13.52 -26.29 0.73
C SER A 239 -12.46 -26.69 -0.31
N HIS A 240 -11.16 -26.47 -0.03
CA HIS A 240 -10.07 -27.00 -0.84
C HIS A 240 -9.87 -28.52 -0.70
N THR A 241 -10.40 -29.13 0.36
CA THR A 241 -10.20 -30.56 0.67
C THR A 241 -11.49 -31.37 0.75
N GLY A 242 -12.66 -30.72 0.59
CA GLY A 242 -13.96 -31.37 0.62
C GLY A 242 -15.11 -30.38 0.41
N LEU A 243 -16.36 -30.85 0.46
CA LEU A 243 -17.54 -30.02 0.32
C LEU A 243 -18.14 -29.68 1.70
N PRO A 244 -17.97 -28.44 2.20
CA PRO A 244 -18.57 -28.03 3.46
C PRO A 244 -20.07 -27.81 3.36
N SER A 245 -20.78 -27.85 4.48
CA SER A 245 -22.20 -27.56 4.60
C SER A 245 -22.45 -26.63 5.77
N ILE A 246 -23.34 -25.66 5.58
CA ILE A 246 -23.83 -24.71 6.59
C ILE A 246 -25.32 -24.94 6.76
N ASP A 247 -25.75 -25.30 7.99
CA ASP A 247 -27.14 -25.59 8.30
C ASP A 247 -27.95 -24.36 8.77
N SER A 248 -27.40 -23.15 8.59
CA SER A 248 -28.10 -21.91 8.92
C SER A 248 -29.37 -21.73 8.10
N THR A 249 -30.40 -21.17 8.72
CA THR A 249 -31.61 -20.70 8.03
C THR A 249 -31.30 -19.41 7.26
N LYS A 250 -32.19 -19.03 6.36
CA LYS A 250 -32.04 -17.80 5.59
C LYS A 250 -32.07 -16.56 6.50
N GLU A 251 -32.91 -16.58 7.53
CA GLU A 251 -32.99 -15.51 8.53
C GLU A 251 -31.66 -15.37 9.30
N GLU A 252 -31.06 -16.48 9.72
CA GLU A 252 -29.75 -16.47 10.39
C GLU A 252 -28.64 -15.93 9.48
N LEU A 253 -28.64 -16.27 8.19
CA LEU A 253 -27.70 -15.68 7.24
C LEU A 253 -27.85 -14.15 7.09
N TYR A 254 -29.08 -13.65 7.08
CA TYR A 254 -29.33 -12.20 7.04
C TYR A 254 -28.88 -11.46 8.32
N GLU A 255 -28.82 -12.14 9.45
CA GLU A 255 -28.34 -11.58 10.71
C GLU A 255 -26.81 -11.62 10.83
N THR A 256 -26.13 -12.46 10.03
CA THR A 256 -24.69 -12.71 10.17
C THR A 256 -23.93 -12.61 8.83
N GLU A 257 -23.93 -13.69 8.05
CA GLU A 257 -23.04 -13.84 6.89
C GLU A 257 -23.34 -12.85 5.76
N LEU A 258 -24.62 -12.53 5.51
CA LEU A 258 -25.01 -11.63 4.43
C LEU A 258 -24.84 -10.14 4.76
N VAL A 259 -24.60 -9.77 6.01
CA VAL A 259 -24.43 -8.37 6.42
C VAL A 259 -23.25 -7.70 5.71
N PRO A 260 -22.02 -8.27 5.70
CA PRO A 260 -20.89 -7.70 4.97
C PRO A 260 -21.08 -7.72 3.45
N PHE A 261 -21.77 -8.74 2.91
CA PHE A 261 -22.05 -8.79 1.47
C PHE A 261 -23.04 -7.70 1.03
N GLN A 262 -24.09 -7.42 1.83
CA GLN A 262 -24.96 -6.30 1.55
C GLN A 262 -24.21 -4.97 1.61
N ALA A 263 -23.34 -4.80 2.59
CA ALA A 263 -22.49 -3.61 2.70
C ALA A 263 -21.50 -3.48 1.51
N ALA A 264 -20.98 -4.60 0.99
CA ALA A 264 -20.15 -4.60 -0.22
C ALA A 264 -20.96 -4.19 -1.46
N ILE A 265 -22.20 -4.68 -1.61
CA ILE A 265 -23.12 -4.29 -2.69
C ILE A 265 -23.41 -2.78 -2.59
N ASP A 266 -23.76 -2.29 -1.41
CA ASP A 266 -24.07 -0.89 -1.15
C ASP A 266 -22.85 0.03 -1.38
N ALA A 267 -21.61 -0.47 -1.13
CA ALA A 267 -20.36 0.21 -1.43
C ALA A 267 -19.99 0.17 -2.93
N GLY A 268 -20.74 -0.59 -3.74
CA GLY A 268 -20.54 -0.68 -5.19
C GLY A 268 -19.38 -1.61 -5.58
N THR A 269 -19.22 -2.76 -4.89
CA THR A 269 -18.28 -3.80 -5.34
C THR A 269 -18.58 -4.22 -6.76
N ASP A 270 -17.53 -4.44 -7.56
CA ASP A 270 -17.69 -4.80 -8.97
C ASP A 270 -18.10 -6.26 -9.17
N MET A 271 -17.55 -7.11 -8.32
CA MET A 271 -17.74 -8.55 -8.39
C MET A 271 -18.07 -9.14 -7.02
N ILE A 272 -18.76 -10.29 -7.07
CA ILE A 272 -18.94 -11.18 -5.91
C ILE A 272 -18.46 -12.57 -6.32
N MET A 273 -17.58 -13.17 -5.50
CA MET A 273 -17.07 -14.53 -5.69
C MET A 273 -17.90 -15.51 -4.90
N THR A 274 -18.27 -16.64 -5.54
CA THR A 274 -19.13 -17.67 -4.96
C THR A 274 -18.36 -18.67 -4.12
N ALA A 275 -19.00 -19.21 -3.07
CA ALA A 275 -18.43 -20.27 -2.23
C ALA A 275 -18.82 -21.67 -2.72
N HIS A 276 -17.90 -22.65 -2.61
CA HIS A 276 -18.19 -24.06 -2.84
C HIS A 276 -18.72 -24.73 -1.55
N ILE A 277 -19.89 -24.27 -1.10
CA ILE A 277 -20.51 -24.67 0.18
C ILE A 277 -21.99 -25.01 -0.05
N GLN A 278 -22.48 -26.03 0.61
CA GLN A 278 -23.91 -26.39 0.61
C GLN A 278 -24.68 -25.63 1.70
N PHE A 279 -25.93 -25.25 1.36
CA PHE A 279 -26.87 -24.59 2.28
C PHE A 279 -28.22 -25.34 2.25
N PRO A 280 -28.29 -26.55 2.84
CA PRO A 280 -29.46 -27.45 2.67
C PRO A 280 -30.76 -26.92 3.27
N ASN A 281 -30.71 -25.97 4.21
CA ASN A 281 -31.90 -25.33 4.77
C ASN A 281 -32.44 -24.17 3.92
N ILE A 282 -31.72 -23.77 2.87
CA ILE A 282 -32.11 -22.67 1.97
C ILE A 282 -32.37 -23.21 0.57
N VAL A 283 -31.51 -24.10 0.09
CA VAL A 283 -31.58 -24.69 -1.24
C VAL A 283 -32.48 -25.91 -1.25
N THR A 284 -33.55 -25.87 -2.00
CA THR A 284 -34.51 -26.98 -2.18
C THR A 284 -34.19 -27.82 -3.39
N GLU A 285 -33.50 -27.25 -4.36
CA GLU A 285 -33.01 -27.88 -5.57
C GLU A 285 -32.06 -29.05 -5.26
N GLN A 286 -32.08 -30.09 -6.12
CA GLN A 286 -31.16 -31.22 -6.01
C GLN A 286 -30.45 -31.41 -7.35
N LEU A 287 -29.15 -31.61 -7.32
CA LEU A 287 -28.31 -31.98 -8.46
C LEU A 287 -27.85 -33.45 -8.31
N TYR A 288 -27.80 -34.15 -9.43
CA TYR A 288 -27.21 -35.47 -9.49
C TYR A 288 -25.69 -35.35 -9.66
N SER A 289 -24.94 -35.82 -8.70
CA SER A 289 -23.47 -35.89 -8.80
C SER A 289 -23.06 -37.02 -9.71
N SER A 290 -22.48 -36.71 -10.86
CA SER A 290 -22.06 -37.72 -11.83
C SER A 290 -20.89 -38.58 -11.32
N LEU A 291 -20.04 -38.02 -10.46
CA LEU A 291 -18.87 -38.75 -9.94
C LEU A 291 -19.13 -39.50 -8.64
N GLN A 292 -20.15 -39.12 -7.85
CA GLN A 292 -20.53 -39.79 -6.61
C GLN A 292 -21.73 -40.72 -6.81
N ASP A 293 -22.42 -40.69 -7.93
CA ASP A 293 -23.61 -41.49 -8.28
C ASP A 293 -24.75 -41.28 -7.24
N GLU A 294 -24.97 -40.02 -6.82
CA GLU A 294 -26.00 -39.66 -5.82
C GLU A 294 -26.62 -38.26 -6.08
N TRP A 295 -27.83 -38.07 -5.55
CA TRP A 295 -28.48 -36.76 -5.51
C TRP A 295 -28.02 -36.01 -4.27
N MET A 296 -27.70 -34.72 -4.46
CA MET A 296 -27.19 -33.87 -3.40
C MET A 296 -27.73 -32.43 -3.52
N SER A 297 -27.72 -31.69 -2.43
CA SER A 297 -27.89 -30.24 -2.46
C SER A 297 -26.71 -29.61 -3.22
N PRO A 298 -26.94 -28.75 -4.23
CA PRO A 298 -25.84 -28.10 -4.93
C PRO A 298 -25.04 -27.20 -4.00
N PRO A 299 -23.71 -27.04 -4.24
CA PRO A 299 -22.99 -25.93 -3.64
C PRO A 299 -23.53 -24.60 -4.14
N ALA A 300 -23.34 -23.51 -3.39
CA ALA A 300 -23.82 -22.16 -3.73
C ALA A 300 -23.43 -21.75 -5.16
N THR A 301 -22.21 -22.08 -5.60
CA THR A 301 -21.70 -21.83 -6.97
C THR A 301 -22.60 -22.42 -8.07
N MET A 302 -23.36 -23.47 -7.77
CA MET A 302 -24.23 -24.15 -8.74
C MET A 302 -25.71 -24.04 -8.41
N SER A 303 -26.10 -23.17 -7.46
CA SER A 303 -27.46 -23.00 -7.01
C SER A 303 -28.08 -21.72 -7.56
N ARG A 304 -29.13 -21.87 -8.42
CA ARG A 304 -29.88 -20.72 -8.91
C ARG A 304 -30.62 -19.99 -7.78
N GLU A 305 -31.14 -20.74 -6.78
CA GLU A 305 -31.79 -20.17 -5.60
C GLU A 305 -30.84 -19.22 -4.82
N ILE A 306 -29.52 -19.51 -4.79
CA ILE A 306 -28.51 -18.66 -4.13
C ILE A 306 -28.08 -17.49 -5.04
N LEU A 307 -27.66 -17.78 -6.28
CA LEU A 307 -27.02 -16.75 -7.13
C LEU A 307 -28.02 -15.85 -7.85
N THR A 308 -29.13 -16.44 -8.33
CA THR A 308 -30.12 -15.67 -9.07
C THR A 308 -31.20 -15.10 -8.15
N ASP A 309 -31.81 -15.94 -7.31
CA ASP A 309 -32.98 -15.53 -6.55
C ASP A 309 -32.56 -14.70 -5.32
N LEU A 310 -31.57 -15.17 -4.51
CA LEU A 310 -31.11 -14.44 -3.33
C LEU A 310 -30.18 -13.27 -3.70
N LEU A 311 -29.03 -13.51 -4.37
CA LEU A 311 -28.03 -12.47 -4.59
C LEU A 311 -28.53 -11.39 -5.55
N ARG A 312 -29.01 -11.77 -6.76
CA ARG A 312 -29.51 -10.77 -7.72
C ARG A 312 -30.90 -10.28 -7.36
N GLY A 313 -31.82 -11.21 -7.04
CA GLY A 313 -33.24 -10.90 -6.86
C GLY A 313 -33.55 -10.18 -5.55
N GLU A 314 -33.06 -10.68 -4.41
CA GLU A 314 -33.39 -10.12 -3.10
C GLU A 314 -32.40 -9.09 -2.61
N MET A 315 -31.06 -9.35 -2.78
CA MET A 315 -30.01 -8.41 -2.35
C MET A 315 -29.72 -7.32 -3.38
N GLY A 316 -30.17 -7.49 -4.62
CA GLY A 316 -30.11 -6.46 -5.66
C GLY A 316 -28.73 -6.29 -6.30
N PHE A 317 -27.91 -7.33 -6.37
CA PHE A 317 -26.57 -7.26 -6.98
C PHE A 317 -26.65 -7.33 -8.51
N ASP A 318 -26.26 -6.24 -9.16
CA ASP A 318 -26.24 -6.11 -10.63
C ASP A 318 -24.85 -6.29 -11.26
N GLY A 319 -23.79 -6.48 -10.44
CA GLY A 319 -22.39 -6.64 -10.87
C GLY A 319 -22.10 -8.05 -11.40
N VAL A 320 -20.82 -8.37 -11.50
CA VAL A 320 -20.31 -9.64 -12.04
C VAL A 320 -20.22 -10.71 -10.95
N ILE A 321 -20.80 -11.88 -11.20
CA ILE A 321 -20.63 -13.07 -10.34
C ILE A 321 -19.48 -13.91 -10.90
N VAL A 322 -18.41 -14.09 -10.11
CA VAL A 322 -17.27 -14.93 -10.44
C VAL A 322 -17.24 -16.16 -9.52
N THR A 323 -16.83 -17.33 -10.02
CA THR A 323 -16.64 -18.50 -9.14
C THR A 323 -15.36 -18.38 -8.34
N ASP A 324 -15.25 -19.04 -7.19
CA ASP A 324 -13.99 -19.54 -6.70
C ASP A 324 -13.45 -20.61 -7.67
N SER A 325 -12.18 -20.99 -7.54
CA SER A 325 -11.55 -21.92 -8.48
C SER A 325 -12.37 -23.20 -8.68
N MET A 326 -12.81 -23.45 -9.93
CA MET A 326 -13.59 -24.65 -10.28
C MET A 326 -12.80 -25.95 -10.17
N THR A 327 -11.53 -25.89 -9.78
CA THR A 327 -10.67 -27.07 -9.56
C THR A 327 -10.63 -27.52 -8.10
N MET A 328 -11.27 -26.78 -7.18
CA MET A 328 -11.31 -27.15 -5.76
C MET A 328 -12.13 -28.43 -5.52
N ASP A 329 -11.69 -29.22 -4.55
CA ASP A 329 -12.31 -30.52 -4.21
C ASP A 329 -13.80 -30.40 -3.83
N GLY A 330 -14.24 -29.25 -3.34
CA GLY A 330 -15.63 -28.94 -3.04
C GLY A 330 -16.58 -29.07 -4.25
N VAL A 331 -16.08 -28.99 -5.47
CA VAL A 331 -16.85 -29.22 -6.71
C VAL A 331 -16.22 -30.28 -7.59
N ALA A 332 -14.89 -30.33 -7.69
CA ALA A 332 -14.18 -31.21 -8.60
C ALA A 332 -14.32 -32.70 -8.27
N ASN A 333 -14.53 -33.04 -7.00
CA ASN A 333 -14.77 -34.43 -6.57
C ASN A 333 -16.20 -34.93 -6.85
N TYR A 334 -17.13 -34.02 -7.23
CA TYR A 334 -18.55 -34.33 -7.36
C TYR A 334 -19.06 -34.28 -8.81
N PHE A 335 -18.44 -33.41 -9.66
CA PHE A 335 -18.92 -33.16 -11.01
C PHE A 335 -17.78 -33.18 -12.03
N ASP A 336 -18.06 -33.75 -13.22
CA ASP A 336 -17.12 -33.66 -14.36
C ASP A 336 -16.76 -32.22 -14.71
N VAL A 337 -15.58 -32.00 -15.35
CA VAL A 337 -15.08 -30.69 -15.69
C VAL A 337 -16.10 -29.86 -16.47
N ASN A 338 -16.66 -30.40 -17.57
CA ASN A 338 -17.60 -29.66 -18.40
C ASN A 338 -18.93 -29.46 -17.66
N GLU A 339 -19.39 -30.50 -16.97
CA GLU A 339 -20.64 -30.49 -16.22
C GLU A 339 -20.65 -29.37 -15.17
N ARG A 340 -19.62 -29.29 -14.31
CA ARG A 340 -19.57 -28.30 -13.22
C ARG A 340 -19.56 -26.88 -13.73
N ASN A 341 -18.83 -26.58 -14.83
CA ASN A 341 -18.79 -25.27 -15.41
C ASN A 341 -20.14 -24.86 -16.04
N LEU A 342 -20.80 -25.78 -16.76
CA LEU A 342 -22.14 -25.55 -17.32
C LEU A 342 -23.20 -25.33 -16.22
N LEU A 343 -23.16 -26.10 -15.14
CA LEU A 343 -24.05 -25.95 -13.97
C LEU A 343 -23.86 -24.60 -13.28
N ALA A 344 -22.62 -24.14 -13.10
CA ALA A 344 -22.32 -22.83 -12.53
C ALA A 344 -22.89 -21.70 -13.41
N VAL A 345 -22.69 -21.75 -14.73
CA VAL A 345 -23.29 -20.77 -15.66
C VAL A 345 -24.81 -20.83 -15.62
N LYS A 346 -25.40 -22.03 -15.55
CA LYS A 346 -26.86 -22.21 -15.43
C LYS A 346 -27.43 -21.60 -14.15
N ALA A 347 -26.63 -21.60 -13.07
CA ALA A 347 -27.01 -20.98 -11.80
C ALA A 347 -26.93 -19.45 -11.82
N GLY A 348 -26.23 -18.83 -12.79
CA GLY A 348 -26.15 -17.37 -12.96
C GLY A 348 -24.74 -16.79 -12.84
N VAL A 349 -23.69 -17.63 -12.84
CA VAL A 349 -22.29 -17.19 -12.85
C VAL A 349 -21.94 -16.48 -14.14
N ASP A 350 -21.20 -15.39 -14.07
CA ASP A 350 -20.72 -14.62 -15.21
C ASP A 350 -19.31 -15.05 -15.64
N ILE A 351 -18.38 -15.21 -14.71
CA ILE A 351 -16.98 -15.60 -14.98
C ILE A 351 -16.64 -16.88 -14.24
N LEU A 352 -16.04 -17.81 -14.95
CA LEU A 352 -15.54 -19.07 -14.42
C LEU A 352 -14.06 -18.95 -14.09
N ASP A 353 -13.68 -18.88 -12.81
CA ASP A 353 -12.29 -18.89 -12.39
C ASP A 353 -11.69 -20.29 -12.46
N ILE A 354 -10.56 -20.43 -13.13
CA ILE A 354 -9.82 -21.68 -13.33
C ILE A 354 -10.78 -22.83 -13.64
N PRO A 355 -11.47 -22.80 -14.81
CA PRO A 355 -12.54 -23.76 -15.14
C PRO A 355 -12.04 -25.21 -15.21
N PHE A 356 -10.74 -25.42 -15.39
CA PHE A 356 -10.02 -26.69 -15.37
C PHE A 356 -8.61 -26.48 -14.80
N ASN A 357 -7.88 -27.55 -14.49
CA ASN A 357 -6.51 -27.47 -13.98
C ASN A 357 -5.64 -26.60 -14.90
N ASP A 358 -4.67 -25.90 -14.31
CA ASP A 358 -3.77 -24.99 -15.03
C ASP A 358 -3.34 -25.54 -16.39
N MET A 359 -3.30 -24.65 -17.36
CA MET A 359 -2.66 -24.96 -18.64
C MET A 359 -1.15 -24.84 -18.51
N SER A 360 -0.44 -25.85 -19.00
CA SER A 360 1.02 -25.92 -18.95
C SER A 360 1.65 -26.29 -20.29
N SER A 361 0.82 -26.40 -21.32
CA SER A 361 1.25 -26.75 -22.69
C SER A 361 0.15 -26.50 -23.72
N TRP A 362 0.52 -26.50 -24.98
CA TRP A 362 -0.43 -26.49 -26.10
C TRP A 362 -1.37 -27.72 -26.09
N ALA A 363 -0.89 -28.89 -25.66
CA ALA A 363 -1.71 -30.08 -25.55
C ALA A 363 -2.83 -29.95 -24.50
N ASP A 364 -2.61 -29.12 -23.47
CA ASP A 364 -3.67 -28.79 -22.50
C ASP A 364 -4.78 -27.96 -23.17
N MET A 365 -4.44 -27.02 -24.06
CA MET A 365 -5.44 -26.28 -24.83
C MET A 365 -6.31 -27.24 -25.66
N GLU A 366 -5.70 -28.17 -26.39
CA GLU A 366 -6.42 -29.15 -27.21
C GLU A 366 -7.28 -30.10 -26.38
N SER A 367 -6.84 -30.48 -25.18
CA SER A 367 -7.51 -31.50 -24.37
C SER A 367 -8.46 -30.95 -23.29
N LYS A 368 -8.35 -29.64 -22.93
CA LYS A 368 -9.14 -29.00 -21.86
C LYS A 368 -9.98 -27.83 -22.38
N LEU A 369 -9.36 -26.81 -23.02
CA LEU A 369 -10.03 -25.59 -23.42
C LEU A 369 -11.03 -25.83 -24.57
N ILE A 370 -10.58 -26.46 -25.67
CA ILE A 370 -11.44 -26.74 -26.82
C ILE A 370 -12.64 -27.61 -26.42
N PRO A 371 -12.50 -28.74 -25.70
CA PRO A 371 -13.64 -29.55 -25.29
C PRO A 371 -14.62 -28.81 -24.36
N LEU A 372 -14.14 -27.84 -23.54
CA LEU A 372 -15.02 -27.02 -22.71
C LEU A 372 -15.82 -26.04 -23.57
N ILE A 373 -15.18 -25.34 -24.53
CA ILE A 373 -15.88 -24.45 -25.46
C ILE A 373 -16.90 -25.24 -26.29
N ASP A 374 -16.55 -26.43 -26.81
CA ASP A 374 -17.48 -27.29 -27.56
C ASP A 374 -18.69 -27.71 -26.71
N ALA A 375 -18.46 -27.99 -25.39
CA ALA A 375 -19.54 -28.33 -24.48
C ALA A 375 -20.49 -27.14 -24.25
N PHE A 376 -19.97 -25.90 -24.13
CA PHE A 376 -20.77 -24.70 -24.07
C PHE A 376 -21.55 -24.46 -25.36
N VAL A 377 -20.91 -24.57 -26.53
CA VAL A 377 -21.59 -24.42 -27.83
C VAL A 377 -22.76 -25.40 -27.93
N GLN A 378 -22.53 -26.66 -27.56
CA GLN A 378 -23.58 -27.67 -27.56
C GLN A 378 -24.72 -27.30 -26.58
N ALA A 379 -24.42 -26.86 -25.36
CA ALA A 379 -25.41 -26.48 -24.36
C ALA A 379 -26.25 -25.28 -24.78
N TYR A 380 -25.74 -24.37 -25.60
CA TYR A 380 -26.44 -23.19 -26.10
C TYR A 380 -27.22 -23.44 -27.42
N THR A 381 -26.83 -24.45 -28.20
CA THR A 381 -27.37 -24.61 -29.58
C THR A 381 -28.19 -25.87 -29.82
N GLU A 382 -27.95 -26.94 -29.05
CA GLU A 382 -28.69 -28.21 -29.24
C GLU A 382 -29.93 -28.27 -28.35
N GLU A 383 -31.01 -28.89 -28.85
CA GLU A 383 -32.30 -29.03 -28.15
C GLU A 383 -32.15 -29.78 -26.81
N ASP A 384 -31.33 -30.83 -26.78
CA ASP A 384 -31.03 -31.63 -25.60
C ASP A 384 -29.82 -31.10 -24.81
N GLY A 385 -29.15 -30.05 -25.30
CA GLY A 385 -27.96 -29.47 -24.69
C GLY A 385 -26.77 -30.42 -24.57
N TYR A 386 -25.84 -30.12 -23.67
CA TYR A 386 -24.72 -31.02 -23.33
C TYR A 386 -25.11 -31.91 -22.17
N GLN A 387 -25.21 -33.22 -22.37
CA GLN A 387 -25.60 -34.20 -21.35
C GLN A 387 -26.91 -33.84 -20.60
N GLY A 388 -27.86 -33.20 -21.29
CA GLY A 388 -29.12 -32.73 -20.70
C GLY A 388 -29.09 -31.36 -20.06
N ILE A 389 -27.94 -30.69 -20.08
CA ILE A 389 -27.77 -29.32 -19.58
C ILE A 389 -27.95 -28.35 -20.75
N THR A 390 -29.01 -27.53 -20.70
CA THR A 390 -29.28 -26.46 -21.69
C THR A 390 -29.05 -25.10 -21.07
N LEU A 391 -28.52 -24.17 -21.86
CA LEU A 391 -28.25 -22.80 -21.49
C LEU A 391 -28.99 -21.81 -22.40
N SER A 392 -29.27 -20.60 -21.88
CA SER A 392 -29.98 -19.55 -22.59
C SER A 392 -29.01 -18.56 -23.21
N GLN A 393 -29.14 -18.30 -24.53
CA GLN A 393 -28.36 -17.28 -25.21
C GLN A 393 -28.71 -15.87 -24.73
N ASP A 394 -29.95 -15.59 -24.34
CA ASP A 394 -30.34 -14.30 -23.76
C ASP A 394 -29.64 -14.07 -22.39
N GLU A 395 -29.52 -15.11 -21.57
CA GLU A 395 -28.75 -15.02 -20.30
C GLU A 395 -27.24 -14.89 -20.53
N LEU A 396 -26.69 -15.48 -21.62
CA LEU A 396 -25.30 -15.28 -22.03
C LEU A 396 -25.04 -13.83 -22.41
N ASP A 397 -25.90 -13.24 -23.24
CA ASP A 397 -25.76 -11.86 -23.69
C ASP A 397 -25.78 -10.89 -22.50
N GLU A 398 -26.74 -11.03 -21.57
CA GLU A 398 -26.79 -10.22 -20.36
C GLU A 398 -25.57 -10.44 -19.46
N SER A 399 -25.02 -11.66 -19.38
CA SER A 399 -23.80 -11.96 -18.64
C SER A 399 -22.59 -11.23 -19.22
N VAL A 400 -22.39 -11.30 -20.55
CA VAL A 400 -21.29 -10.61 -21.21
C VAL A 400 -21.44 -9.10 -21.16
N VAL A 401 -22.69 -8.58 -21.24
CA VAL A 401 -22.96 -7.14 -21.02
C VAL A 401 -22.49 -6.70 -19.63
N ARG A 402 -22.76 -7.46 -18.56
CA ARG A 402 -22.26 -7.14 -17.21
C ARG A 402 -20.72 -7.12 -17.16
N ILE A 403 -20.07 -8.13 -17.74
CA ILE A 403 -18.60 -8.22 -17.80
C ILE A 403 -18.02 -6.98 -18.52
N LEU A 404 -18.52 -6.63 -19.70
CA LEU A 404 -18.02 -5.49 -20.45
C LEU A 404 -18.37 -4.15 -19.79
N THR A 405 -19.54 -4.04 -19.18
CA THR A 405 -19.94 -2.84 -18.41
C THR A 405 -18.97 -2.59 -17.26
N MET A 406 -18.59 -3.63 -16.52
CA MET A 406 -17.57 -3.56 -15.46
C MET A 406 -16.20 -3.14 -16.04
N LYS A 407 -15.76 -3.74 -17.16
CA LYS A 407 -14.52 -3.35 -17.84
C LYS A 407 -14.53 -1.86 -18.24
N PHE A 408 -15.65 -1.33 -18.74
CA PHE A 408 -15.82 0.10 -19.02
C PHE A 408 -15.80 0.95 -17.75
N ASN A 409 -16.51 0.53 -16.70
CA ASN A 409 -16.59 1.29 -15.45
C ASN A 409 -15.23 1.44 -14.75
N ARG A 410 -14.31 0.48 -14.93
CA ARG A 410 -12.95 0.46 -14.36
C ARG A 410 -11.86 0.92 -15.33
N GLY A 411 -12.25 1.44 -16.51
CA GLY A 411 -11.29 1.93 -17.50
C GLY A 411 -10.44 0.82 -18.14
N ILE A 412 -10.82 -0.45 -18.00
CA ILE A 412 -10.10 -1.57 -18.63
C ILE A 412 -10.21 -1.45 -20.16
N MET A 413 -11.37 -1.03 -20.66
CA MET A 413 -11.56 -0.83 -22.12
C MET A 413 -10.71 0.34 -22.65
N ASP A 414 -10.29 1.28 -21.81
CA ASP A 414 -9.46 2.42 -22.22
C ASP A 414 -8.00 1.99 -22.49
N LEU A 415 -7.59 0.77 -22.08
CA LEU A 415 -6.25 0.21 -22.37
C LEU A 415 -5.99 0.09 -23.88
N ALA A 416 -7.02 -0.04 -24.71
CA ALA A 416 -6.89 -0.04 -26.16
C ALA A 416 -6.41 1.31 -26.73
N GLU A 417 -6.61 2.40 -25.98
CA GLU A 417 -6.21 3.77 -26.33
C GLU A 417 -4.99 4.25 -25.52
N ASP A 418 -4.35 3.39 -24.70
CA ASP A 418 -3.19 3.75 -23.88
C ASP A 418 -1.93 3.91 -24.74
N GLU A 419 -1.49 5.16 -24.92
CA GLU A 419 -0.31 5.52 -25.73
C GLU A 419 1.03 5.38 -24.95
N ARG A 420 1.00 5.06 -23.64
CA ARG A 420 2.24 4.93 -22.84
C ARG A 420 3.11 3.80 -23.39
N THR A 421 4.39 4.08 -23.47
CA THR A 421 5.41 3.08 -23.82
C THR A 421 5.60 2.06 -22.68
N LEU A 422 6.13 0.88 -23.01
CA LEU A 422 6.46 -0.12 -21.99
C LEU A 422 7.41 0.42 -20.92
N GLU A 423 8.39 1.25 -21.31
CA GLU A 423 9.35 1.84 -20.37
C GLU A 423 8.70 2.89 -19.43
N GLU A 424 7.74 3.66 -19.90
CA GLU A 424 6.95 4.56 -19.03
C GLU A 424 6.10 3.78 -18.02
N LYS A 425 5.49 2.67 -18.43
CA LYS A 425 4.75 1.78 -17.52
C LYS A 425 5.66 1.15 -16.47
N LYS A 426 6.87 0.70 -16.85
CA LYS A 426 7.88 0.14 -15.94
C LYS A 426 8.34 1.17 -14.91
N ALA A 427 8.61 2.41 -15.33
CA ALA A 427 9.02 3.47 -14.43
C ALA A 427 7.97 3.75 -13.34
N VAL A 428 6.67 3.71 -13.68
CA VAL A 428 5.59 3.84 -12.68
C VAL A 428 5.60 2.67 -11.70
N ALA A 429 5.82 1.44 -12.18
CA ALA A 429 5.86 0.27 -11.31
C ALA A 429 7.06 0.31 -10.34
N GLU A 430 8.24 0.75 -10.79
CA GLU A 430 9.42 0.94 -9.93
C GLU A 430 9.20 2.00 -8.85
N GLU A 431 8.46 3.07 -9.16
CA GLU A 431 8.17 4.15 -8.21
C GLU A 431 7.15 3.72 -7.15
N VAL A 432 6.13 2.94 -7.53
CA VAL A 432 4.95 2.67 -6.69
C VAL A 432 5.10 1.40 -5.86
N VAL A 433 5.57 0.29 -6.49
CA VAL A 433 5.56 -1.05 -5.86
C VAL A 433 6.60 -1.12 -4.75
N GLY A 434 6.15 -1.41 -3.53
CA GLY A 434 7.00 -1.48 -2.34
C GLY A 434 7.69 -0.17 -2.00
N SER A 435 7.13 0.97 -2.41
CA SER A 435 7.66 2.30 -2.12
C SER A 435 7.84 2.55 -0.62
N VAL A 436 8.74 3.46 -0.25
CA VAL A 436 8.97 3.85 1.16
C VAL A 436 7.68 4.33 1.81
N VAL A 437 6.84 5.09 1.07
CA VAL A 437 5.53 5.56 1.56
C VAL A 437 4.62 4.39 1.92
N ASN A 438 4.51 3.40 1.02
CA ASN A 438 3.68 2.22 1.25
C ASN A 438 4.20 1.38 2.42
N ARG A 439 5.53 1.20 2.54
CA ARG A 439 6.17 0.46 3.64
C ARG A 439 6.01 1.15 5.00
N GLU A 440 6.13 2.47 5.07
CA GLU A 440 5.90 3.19 6.33
C GLU A 440 4.41 3.24 6.71
N SER A 441 3.52 3.30 5.72
CA SER A 441 2.07 3.13 5.95
C SER A 441 1.75 1.72 6.48
N GLU A 442 2.32 0.67 5.89
CA GLU A 442 2.23 -0.71 6.38
C GLU A 442 2.67 -0.83 7.85
N ARG A 443 3.79 -0.20 8.20
CA ARG A 443 4.32 -0.17 9.56
C ARG A 443 3.34 0.46 10.54
N LEU A 444 2.74 1.60 10.17
CA LEU A 444 1.73 2.30 10.97
C LEU A 444 0.46 1.47 11.12
N LEU A 445 -0.08 0.94 10.03
CA LEU A 445 -1.28 0.07 10.02
C LEU A 445 -1.08 -1.15 10.92
N SER A 446 0.10 -1.75 10.86
CA SER A 446 0.44 -2.92 11.68
C SER A 446 0.54 -2.57 13.18
N ALA A 447 1.14 -1.41 13.51
CA ALA A 447 1.25 -0.95 14.89
C ALA A 447 -0.13 -0.62 15.51
N ASN A 448 -1.04 -0.02 14.72
CA ASN A 448 -2.40 0.31 15.15
C ASN A 448 -3.23 -0.94 15.50
N ALA A 449 -2.89 -2.10 14.91
CA ALA A 449 -3.56 -3.37 15.14
C ALA A 449 -3.09 -4.09 16.41
N VAL A 450 -1.90 -3.81 16.90
CA VAL A 450 -1.29 -4.55 18.03
C VAL A 450 -2.18 -4.46 19.26
N THR A 451 -2.63 -5.61 19.74
CA THR A 451 -3.55 -5.72 20.88
C THR A 451 -2.83 -6.24 22.12
N VAL A 452 -2.76 -5.42 23.16
CA VAL A 452 -2.26 -5.85 24.47
C VAL A 452 -3.40 -6.48 25.25
N VAL A 453 -3.38 -7.79 25.40
CA VAL A 453 -4.44 -8.57 26.06
C VAL A 453 -4.26 -8.57 27.58
N LYS A 454 -3.00 -8.56 28.04
CA LYS A 454 -2.63 -8.57 29.46
C LYS A 454 -1.39 -7.68 29.66
N ASN A 455 -1.33 -6.93 30.77
CA ASN A 455 -0.18 -6.10 31.13
C ASN A 455 -0.12 -5.92 32.66
N GLU A 456 0.48 -6.86 33.37
CA GLU A 456 0.62 -6.81 34.82
C GLU A 456 1.65 -5.78 35.26
N ASN A 457 1.33 -5.06 36.31
CA ASN A 457 2.19 -4.02 36.89
C ASN A 457 2.66 -2.94 35.91
N ASP A 458 1.92 -2.70 34.83
CA ASP A 458 2.29 -1.75 33.77
C ASP A 458 3.69 -2.02 33.20
N LEU A 459 4.01 -3.33 32.98
CA LEU A 459 5.29 -3.76 32.42
C LEU A 459 5.53 -3.16 31.03
N LEU A 460 4.48 -3.16 30.19
CA LEU A 460 4.56 -2.57 28.86
C LEU A 460 4.10 -1.09 28.88
N PRO A 461 4.74 -0.20 28.10
CA PRO A 461 5.92 -0.46 27.26
C PRO A 461 7.18 -0.70 28.10
N LEU A 462 8.05 -1.59 27.63
CA LEU A 462 9.31 -1.92 28.32
C LEU A 462 10.19 -0.68 28.46
N LYS A 463 10.65 -0.40 29.68
CA LYS A 463 11.59 0.68 29.97
C LYS A 463 12.98 0.10 30.19
N LEU A 464 13.73 -0.02 29.11
CA LEU A 464 15.06 -0.60 29.12
C LEU A 464 16.09 0.33 29.77
N ASP A 465 17.10 -0.27 30.40
CA ASP A 465 18.29 0.39 30.95
C ASP A 465 19.60 -0.27 30.42
N GLU A 466 20.75 0.22 30.85
CA GLU A 466 22.07 -0.29 30.44
C GLU A 466 22.32 -1.76 30.82
N HIS A 467 21.56 -2.29 31.78
CA HIS A 467 21.66 -3.68 32.24
C HIS A 467 20.62 -4.59 31.63
N SER A 468 19.70 -4.07 30.84
CA SER A 468 18.63 -4.84 30.21
C SER A 468 19.16 -5.85 29.21
N ARG A 469 18.69 -7.09 29.29
CA ARG A 469 19.07 -8.24 28.48
C ARG A 469 17.81 -8.90 27.96
N VAL A 470 17.44 -8.61 26.70
CA VAL A 470 16.19 -9.11 26.11
C VAL A 470 16.48 -10.40 25.36
N LEU A 471 15.81 -11.48 25.75
CA LEU A 471 15.82 -12.73 24.98
C LEU A 471 14.56 -12.80 24.10
N PHE A 472 14.73 -12.60 22.82
CA PHE A 472 13.70 -12.88 21.84
C PHE A 472 13.69 -14.37 21.50
N ALA A 473 12.52 -15.00 21.49
CA ALA A 473 12.42 -16.42 21.19
C ALA A 473 11.22 -16.71 20.26
N SER A 474 11.43 -17.61 19.30
CA SER A 474 10.35 -18.09 18.41
C SER A 474 10.66 -19.49 17.87
N THR A 475 9.63 -20.14 17.27
CA THR A 475 9.77 -21.46 16.64
C THR A 475 10.51 -21.39 15.30
N TYR A 476 10.37 -20.30 14.54
CA TYR A 476 10.85 -20.21 13.16
C TYR A 476 11.95 -19.18 12.96
N SER A 477 12.99 -19.55 12.21
CA SER A 477 14.11 -18.67 11.88
C SER A 477 13.69 -17.45 11.05
N ARG A 478 12.60 -17.53 10.27
CA ARG A 478 12.05 -16.38 9.52
C ARG A 478 11.68 -15.20 10.42
N ASN A 479 11.48 -15.44 11.72
CA ASN A 479 11.13 -14.40 12.68
C ASN A 479 12.37 -13.65 13.22
N ASN A 480 13.58 -14.21 13.07
CA ASN A 480 14.80 -13.62 13.65
C ASN A 480 15.02 -12.18 13.16
N ASN A 481 14.97 -11.97 11.86
CA ASN A 481 15.20 -10.67 11.25
C ASN A 481 14.13 -9.64 11.63
N ARG A 482 12.90 -10.06 11.93
CA ARG A 482 11.81 -9.20 12.39
C ARG A 482 12.08 -8.63 13.79
N PHE A 483 12.65 -9.43 14.69
CA PHE A 483 13.11 -8.95 16.01
C PHE A 483 14.23 -7.93 15.87
N VAL A 484 15.20 -8.22 15.00
CA VAL A 484 16.32 -7.30 14.74
C VAL A 484 15.82 -5.97 14.20
N LEU A 485 14.94 -5.98 13.20
CA LEU A 485 14.38 -4.76 12.61
C LEU A 485 13.67 -3.90 13.66
N ALA A 486 12.83 -4.53 14.51
CA ALA A 486 12.14 -3.82 15.57
C ALA A 486 13.09 -3.18 16.58
N TRP A 487 14.16 -3.91 16.96
CA TRP A 487 15.19 -3.38 17.86
C TRP A 487 15.94 -2.20 17.26
N GLU A 488 16.38 -2.28 15.99
CA GLU A 488 17.07 -1.18 15.32
C GLU A 488 16.17 0.04 15.13
N ARG A 489 14.89 -0.15 14.82
CA ARG A 489 13.89 0.95 14.77
C ARG A 489 13.70 1.61 16.15
N ALA A 490 13.61 0.81 17.23
CA ALA A 490 13.54 1.33 18.59
C ALA A 490 14.83 2.09 18.98
N LYS A 491 15.98 1.65 18.49
CA LYS A 491 17.27 2.35 18.66
C LYS A 491 17.29 3.69 17.92
N GLN A 492 16.82 3.73 16.67
CA GLN A 492 16.66 4.98 15.90
C GLN A 492 15.67 5.94 16.57
N ALA A 493 14.67 5.41 17.25
CA ALA A 493 13.72 6.16 18.05
C ALA A 493 14.30 6.65 19.40
N GLY A 494 15.54 6.26 19.73
CA GLY A 494 16.23 6.67 20.96
C GLY A 494 15.79 5.90 22.21
N LEU A 495 15.13 4.75 22.08
CA LEU A 495 14.60 3.96 23.20
C LEU A 495 15.58 2.92 23.73
N ILE A 496 16.64 2.61 22.99
CA ILE A 496 17.63 1.58 23.40
C ILE A 496 18.84 2.25 24.04
N PRO A 497 19.04 2.11 25.36
CA PRO A 497 20.20 2.66 26.05
C PRO A 497 21.51 1.99 25.62
N GLU A 498 22.60 2.73 25.66
CA GLU A 498 23.95 2.16 25.52
C GLU A 498 24.18 1.10 26.60
N GLY A 499 24.54 -0.11 26.23
CA GLY A 499 24.73 -1.23 27.16
C GLY A 499 23.56 -2.22 27.21
N ALA A 500 22.34 -1.84 26.82
CA ALA A 500 21.27 -2.81 26.61
C ALA A 500 21.63 -3.76 25.47
N ASP A 501 21.24 -5.04 25.59
CA ASP A 501 21.64 -6.07 24.63
C ASP A 501 20.52 -7.10 24.43
N TYR A 502 20.53 -7.79 23.29
CA TYR A 502 19.57 -8.85 22.98
C TYR A 502 20.25 -10.11 22.46
N LYS A 503 19.54 -11.25 22.59
CA LYS A 503 19.83 -12.49 21.87
C LYS A 503 18.54 -13.02 21.26
N ILE A 504 18.68 -13.76 20.16
CA ILE A 504 17.53 -14.38 19.49
C ILE A 504 17.69 -15.89 19.55
N LEU A 505 16.68 -16.54 20.12
CA LEU A 505 16.60 -17.98 20.27
C LEU A 505 15.56 -18.56 19.29
N GLN A 506 16.03 -19.43 18.41
CA GLN A 506 15.13 -20.31 17.66
C GLN A 506 15.04 -21.66 18.36
N HIS A 507 13.83 -22.14 18.60
CA HIS A 507 13.62 -23.44 19.23
C HIS A 507 12.72 -24.35 18.41
N TYR A 508 12.88 -25.65 18.66
CA TYR A 508 11.99 -26.68 18.14
C TYR A 508 11.30 -27.41 19.29
N ASN A 509 10.67 -28.55 19.01
CA ASN A 509 9.93 -29.36 19.94
C ASN A 509 10.78 -29.82 21.15
N TRP A 510 10.90 -28.95 22.16
CA TRP A 510 11.65 -29.27 23.37
C TRP A 510 10.73 -29.66 24.53
N THR A 511 10.99 -30.80 25.09
CA THR A 511 10.22 -31.36 26.21
C THR A 511 10.93 -31.20 27.57
N GLY A 512 12.20 -30.69 27.60
CA GLY A 512 12.96 -30.45 28.81
C GLY A 512 13.93 -29.28 28.65
N LEU A 513 13.93 -28.33 29.61
CA LEU A 513 14.56 -27.02 29.44
C LEU A 513 16.06 -26.94 29.70
N PRO A 514 16.70 -27.48 30.74
CA PRO A 514 17.96 -26.89 31.12
C PRO A 514 19.14 -27.23 30.22
N ASP A 515 19.26 -28.47 29.75
CA ASP A 515 20.50 -29.00 29.20
C ASP A 515 20.61 -29.00 27.67
N GLN A 516 19.60 -28.47 26.96
CA GLN A 516 19.67 -28.44 25.50
C GLN A 516 20.59 -27.34 24.99
N VAL A 517 21.54 -27.74 24.18
CA VAL A 517 22.47 -26.84 23.49
C VAL A 517 21.79 -26.24 22.27
N ASN A 518 21.84 -24.92 22.16
CA ASN A 518 21.28 -24.17 21.06
C ASN A 518 22.27 -23.30 20.37
N SER A 519 21.92 -22.89 19.14
CA SER A 519 22.46 -21.74 18.47
C SER A 519 21.49 -20.58 18.63
N ALA A 520 21.72 -19.71 19.60
CA ALA A 520 21.12 -18.38 19.59
C ALA A 520 22.00 -17.42 18.80
N ILE A 521 21.42 -16.31 18.33
CA ILE A 521 22.12 -15.25 17.61
C ILE A 521 22.32 -14.09 18.58
N ASN A 522 23.57 -13.62 18.71
CA ASN A 522 23.91 -12.41 19.47
C ASN A 522 23.54 -11.15 18.67
N SER A 523 23.43 -10.01 19.33
CA SER A 523 23.14 -8.72 18.69
C SER A 523 24.18 -8.29 17.64
N ASP A 524 25.41 -8.82 17.70
CA ASP A 524 26.45 -8.60 16.69
C ASP A 524 26.41 -9.59 15.52
N GLY A 525 25.35 -10.41 15.43
CA GLY A 525 25.16 -11.42 14.39
C GLY A 525 25.97 -12.70 14.58
N THR A 526 26.80 -12.81 15.62
CA THR A 526 27.56 -14.04 15.92
C THR A 526 26.71 -15.09 16.61
N ASN A 527 27.11 -16.36 16.53
CA ASN A 527 26.37 -17.42 17.20
C ASN A 527 26.76 -17.52 18.68
N PHE A 528 25.74 -17.61 19.53
CA PHE A 528 25.90 -18.01 20.93
C PHE A 528 25.94 -19.54 21.01
N TYR A 529 26.91 -20.06 21.76
CA TYR A 529 27.05 -21.49 22.05
C TYR A 529 26.93 -21.72 23.55
N GLY A 530 25.80 -22.23 23.99
CA GLY A 530 25.46 -22.50 25.37
C GLY A 530 24.19 -23.34 25.51
N THR A 531 23.76 -23.53 26.73
CA THR A 531 22.50 -24.22 27.05
C THR A 531 21.32 -23.24 27.09
N ASN A 532 20.10 -23.76 27.06
CA ASN A 532 18.91 -22.93 27.33
C ASN A 532 19.00 -22.26 28.69
N GLN A 533 19.54 -22.96 29.69
CA GLN A 533 19.78 -22.41 31.01
C GLN A 533 20.68 -21.18 30.97
N ASP A 534 21.79 -21.24 30.21
CA ASP A 534 22.71 -20.09 30.09
C ASP A 534 22.00 -18.87 29.50
N LEU A 535 21.10 -19.07 28.53
CA LEU A 535 20.31 -17.97 27.93
C LEU A 535 19.28 -17.41 28.90
N LEU A 536 18.56 -18.26 29.60
CA LEU A 536 17.56 -17.86 30.57
C LEU A 536 18.17 -17.21 31.81
N ASP A 537 19.38 -17.62 32.21
CA ASP A 537 20.12 -16.95 33.30
C ASP A 537 20.68 -15.60 32.85
N TRP A 538 21.03 -15.46 31.56
CA TRP A 538 21.55 -14.20 30.99
C TRP A 538 20.47 -13.14 30.83
N CYS A 539 19.24 -13.50 30.40
CA CYS A 539 18.20 -12.51 30.12
C CYS A 539 17.63 -11.87 31.41
N THR A 540 17.21 -10.62 31.31
CA THR A 540 16.36 -9.94 32.30
C THR A 540 14.89 -9.95 31.89
N VAL A 541 14.64 -9.96 30.58
CA VAL A 541 13.30 -10.00 29.97
C VAL A 541 13.24 -11.09 28.90
N LEU A 542 12.20 -11.91 28.93
CA LEU A 542 11.88 -12.88 27.87
C LEU A 542 10.72 -12.34 27.02
N VAL A 543 10.91 -12.23 25.72
CA VAL A 543 9.85 -11.94 24.75
C VAL A 543 9.72 -13.16 23.83
N HIS A 544 8.63 -13.91 23.97
CA HIS A 544 8.45 -15.20 23.30
C HIS A 544 7.24 -15.18 22.36
N ALA A 545 7.46 -15.43 21.05
CA ALA A 545 6.40 -15.53 20.06
C ALA A 545 5.93 -16.96 19.89
N SER A 546 4.61 -17.17 20.00
CA SER A 546 3.92 -18.41 19.65
C SER A 546 3.17 -18.25 18.33
N GLU A 547 2.85 -19.37 17.69
CA GLU A 547 2.21 -19.35 16.37
C GLU A 547 1.28 -20.54 16.19
N ILE A 548 -0.02 -20.28 16.09
CA ILE A 548 -1.02 -21.32 15.80
C ILE A 548 -1.78 -21.00 14.51
N SER A 549 -2.16 -22.01 13.76
CA SER A 549 -3.03 -21.91 12.57
C SER A 549 -4.34 -22.71 12.73
N SER A 550 -4.51 -23.40 13.85
CA SER A 550 -5.73 -24.13 14.20
C SER A 550 -5.78 -24.42 15.70
N ALA A 551 -6.97 -24.73 16.22
CA ALA A 551 -7.18 -25.12 17.62
C ALA A 551 -6.28 -26.29 18.07
N SER A 552 -6.06 -27.28 17.21
CA SER A 552 -5.21 -28.44 17.51
C SER A 552 -3.74 -28.11 17.79
N ASN A 553 -3.27 -26.90 17.37
CA ASN A 553 -1.91 -26.47 17.64
C ASN A 553 -1.69 -26.03 19.09
N ILE A 554 -2.75 -25.74 19.87
CA ILE A 554 -2.63 -25.24 21.26
C ILE A 554 -1.96 -26.27 22.16
N ASP A 555 -2.22 -27.54 21.99
CA ASP A 555 -1.54 -28.63 22.73
C ASP A 555 -0.15 -28.98 22.14
N GLY A 556 0.23 -28.31 21.03
CA GLY A 556 1.48 -28.58 20.33
C GLY A 556 2.67 -27.79 20.90
N TYR A 557 3.88 -28.14 20.42
CA TYR A 557 5.14 -27.52 20.87
C TYR A 557 5.25 -26.02 20.58
N ARG A 558 4.46 -25.51 19.62
CA ARG A 558 4.43 -24.07 19.26
C ARG A 558 3.83 -23.22 20.40
N VAL A 559 3.08 -23.83 21.30
CA VAL A 559 2.47 -23.20 22.47
C VAL A 559 3.10 -23.74 23.77
N THR A 560 3.30 -25.06 23.88
CA THR A 560 3.82 -25.65 25.12
C THR A 560 5.27 -25.30 25.40
N CYS A 561 6.13 -25.13 24.38
CA CYS A 561 7.49 -24.63 24.59
C CYS A 561 7.52 -23.18 25.11
N PRO A 562 6.84 -22.20 24.48
CA PRO A 562 6.68 -20.86 25.06
C PRO A 562 6.23 -20.89 26.52
N GLN A 563 5.21 -21.69 26.87
CA GLN A 563 4.75 -21.82 28.25
C GLN A 563 5.84 -22.28 29.21
N LEU A 564 6.65 -23.29 28.80
CA LEU A 564 7.77 -23.76 29.61
C LEU A 564 8.82 -22.70 29.86
N PHE A 565 9.18 -21.90 28.84
CA PHE A 565 10.12 -20.78 28.97
C PHE A 565 9.59 -19.67 29.89
N ILE A 566 8.35 -19.27 29.70
CA ILE A 566 7.65 -18.28 30.51
C ILE A 566 7.63 -18.73 31.99
N ASN A 567 7.11 -19.93 32.27
CA ASN A 567 7.03 -20.47 33.63
C ASN A 567 8.40 -20.55 34.32
N TYR A 568 9.45 -20.87 33.56
CA TYR A 568 10.82 -20.91 34.10
C TYR A 568 11.32 -19.49 34.46
N CYS A 569 11.12 -18.50 33.57
CA CYS A 569 11.51 -17.10 33.83
C CYS A 569 10.71 -16.49 35.00
N GLU A 570 9.42 -16.77 35.10
CA GLU A 570 8.56 -16.38 36.24
C GLU A 570 9.10 -16.94 37.55
N GLY A 571 9.50 -18.24 37.54
CA GLY A 571 10.12 -18.86 38.70
C GLY A 571 11.46 -18.22 39.15
N LEU A 572 12.11 -17.47 38.28
CA LEU A 572 13.32 -16.69 38.54
C LEU A 572 13.03 -15.20 38.84
N GLY A 573 11.78 -14.77 38.78
CA GLY A 573 11.37 -13.36 38.97
C GLY A 573 11.85 -12.46 37.84
N LYS A 574 11.83 -12.93 36.60
CA LYS A 574 12.16 -12.19 35.39
C LYS A 574 10.91 -11.79 34.64
N ASP A 575 10.94 -10.63 33.98
CA ASP A 575 9.83 -10.12 33.20
C ASP A 575 9.58 -10.99 31.96
N THR A 576 8.30 -11.25 31.67
CA THR A 576 7.90 -12.13 30.58
C THR A 576 6.81 -11.51 29.70
N VAL A 577 7.01 -11.61 28.39
CA VAL A 577 6.04 -11.16 27.39
C VAL A 577 5.76 -12.29 26.40
N ALA A 578 4.51 -12.71 26.28
CA ALA A 578 4.05 -13.65 25.28
C ALA A 578 3.48 -12.89 24.07
N ILE A 579 3.88 -13.24 22.84
CA ILE A 579 3.32 -12.75 21.60
C ILE A 579 2.53 -13.87 20.91
N SER A 580 1.23 -13.68 20.73
CA SER A 580 0.40 -14.48 19.82
C SER A 580 0.58 -13.92 18.41
N LEU A 581 1.31 -14.66 17.58
CA LEU A 581 1.78 -14.16 16.29
C LEU A 581 0.76 -14.31 15.16
N ASN A 582 -0.06 -15.37 15.20
CA ASN A 582 -0.98 -15.74 14.13
C ASN A 582 -2.45 -15.63 14.60
N GLN A 583 -3.22 -16.71 14.60
CA GLN A 583 -4.57 -16.68 15.17
C GLN A 583 -4.51 -16.37 16.67
N PRO A 584 -5.34 -15.44 17.21
CA PRO A 584 -5.19 -14.95 18.57
C PRO A 584 -5.68 -15.92 19.66
N TYR A 585 -6.14 -17.12 19.31
CA TYR A 585 -6.78 -18.02 20.23
C TYR A 585 -5.82 -18.68 21.25
N ASP A 586 -4.51 -18.60 21.04
CA ASP A 586 -3.49 -19.10 21.97
C ASP A 586 -3.14 -18.12 23.11
N VAL A 587 -3.63 -16.87 23.08
CA VAL A 587 -3.42 -15.90 24.17
C VAL A 587 -3.86 -16.44 25.54
N GLN A 588 -4.87 -17.30 25.57
CA GLN A 588 -5.37 -17.94 26.80
C GLN A 588 -4.39 -18.96 27.41
N ALA A 589 -3.41 -19.41 26.63
CA ALA A 589 -2.41 -20.38 27.08
C ALA A 589 -1.27 -19.75 27.89
N PHE A 590 -1.17 -18.42 27.90
CA PHE A 590 -0.06 -17.69 28.52
C PHE A 590 -0.47 -16.90 29.77
N SER A 591 -1.44 -17.42 30.54
CA SER A 591 -1.95 -16.73 31.76
C SER A 591 -0.85 -16.36 32.76
N GLU A 592 0.25 -17.12 32.81
CA GLU A 592 1.37 -16.89 33.72
C GLU A 592 2.31 -15.75 33.23
N ALA A 593 2.32 -15.38 31.93
CA ALA A 593 3.14 -14.27 31.47
C ALA A 593 2.68 -12.93 32.07
N ASP A 594 3.62 -12.04 32.40
CA ASP A 594 3.32 -10.67 32.90
C ASP A 594 2.55 -9.86 31.86
N ALA A 595 2.91 -10.02 30.55
CA ALA A 595 2.21 -9.37 29.48
C ALA A 595 1.91 -10.33 28.30
N ILE A 596 0.78 -10.10 27.62
CA ILE A 596 0.32 -10.87 26.44
C ILE A 596 -0.07 -9.90 25.36
N VAL A 597 0.47 -10.13 24.14
CA VAL A 597 0.26 -9.29 22.96
C VAL A 597 -0.19 -10.15 21.79
N ALA A 598 -1.23 -9.73 21.04
CA ALA A 598 -1.68 -10.36 19.81
C ALA A 598 -1.37 -9.44 18.59
N VAL A 599 -0.90 -10.03 17.47
CA VAL A 599 -0.45 -9.28 16.29
C VAL A 599 -1.04 -9.75 14.96
N TYR A 600 -1.85 -10.81 14.92
CA TYR A 600 -2.76 -11.24 13.84
C TYR A 600 -2.10 -11.57 12.50
N GLY A 601 -0.92 -12.14 12.46
CA GLY A 601 -0.43 -12.68 11.21
C GLY A 601 1.07 -12.89 11.09
N THR A 602 1.39 -13.88 10.27
CA THR A 602 2.75 -14.10 9.75
C THR A 602 2.65 -14.80 8.41
N THR A 603 3.51 -14.42 7.48
CA THR A 603 3.71 -15.13 6.22
C THR A 603 5.02 -15.89 6.24
N SER A 604 5.18 -16.83 5.30
CA SER A 604 6.46 -17.52 5.08
C SER A 604 7.51 -16.62 4.42
N ALA A 605 7.12 -15.46 3.87
CA ALA A 605 8.03 -14.51 3.26
C ALA A 605 9.10 -14.08 4.28
N GLY A 606 10.37 -14.30 3.93
CA GLY A 606 11.51 -13.90 4.75
C GLY A 606 11.80 -12.43 4.58
N LEU A 607 12.11 -11.74 5.66
CA LEU A 607 12.72 -10.41 5.61
C LEU A 607 14.23 -10.60 5.40
N ASP A 608 14.77 -10.12 4.27
CA ASP A 608 16.20 -10.01 4.08
C ASP A 608 16.68 -8.67 4.64
N ILE A 609 17.45 -8.74 5.71
CA ILE A 609 18.06 -7.57 6.35
C ILE A 609 19.56 -7.52 6.18
N THR A 610 20.16 -8.38 5.36
CA THR A 610 21.62 -8.40 5.18
C THR A 610 22.14 -7.09 4.61
N GLU A 611 21.35 -6.39 3.80
CA GLU A 611 21.64 -5.03 3.35
C GLU A 611 21.32 -3.97 4.40
N SER A 612 20.50 -4.29 5.40
CA SER A 612 19.99 -3.37 6.43
C SER A 612 20.83 -3.33 7.70
N PHE A 613 21.62 -4.35 7.99
CA PHE A 613 22.42 -4.44 9.22
C PHE A 613 23.54 -3.40 9.32
N GLY A 614 23.87 -2.73 8.26
CA GLY A 614 24.88 -1.68 8.23
C GLY A 614 24.33 -0.25 8.05
N GLY A 615 23.04 -0.08 7.80
CA GLY A 615 22.51 1.23 7.44
C GLY A 615 20.99 1.41 7.59
N GLY A 616 20.26 0.40 8.03
CA GLY A 616 18.85 0.55 8.43
C GLY A 616 17.81 0.62 7.31
N THR A 617 18.15 0.25 6.08
CA THR A 617 17.18 0.14 4.99
C THR A 617 16.80 -1.30 4.74
N ILE A 618 15.48 -1.59 4.76
CA ILE A 618 14.94 -2.83 4.22
C ILE A 618 15.21 -2.78 2.72
N SER A 619 15.74 -3.86 2.13
CA SER A 619 15.79 -3.97 0.67
C SER A 619 14.41 -3.64 0.09
N ALA A 620 14.35 -2.76 -0.89
CA ALA A 620 13.11 -2.35 -1.56
C ALA A 620 12.34 -3.56 -2.15
N ASN A 621 13.01 -4.70 -2.29
CA ASN A 621 12.49 -5.94 -2.89
C ASN A 621 12.04 -6.99 -1.86
N ALA A 622 12.08 -6.70 -0.55
CA ALA A 622 11.71 -7.68 0.47
C ALA A 622 10.34 -7.39 1.06
N ALA A 623 9.29 -7.95 0.48
CA ALA A 623 8.01 -8.05 1.16
C ALA A 623 8.15 -8.97 2.39
N PHE A 624 7.62 -8.54 3.51
CA PHE A 624 7.59 -9.33 4.73
C PHE A 624 6.29 -9.10 5.50
N SER A 625 5.90 -10.07 6.32
CA SER A 625 4.78 -9.85 7.25
C SER A 625 5.22 -8.86 8.34
N PRO A 626 4.62 -7.69 8.45
CA PRO A 626 5.04 -6.62 9.35
C PRO A 626 4.63 -6.85 10.81
N ASN A 627 3.68 -7.74 11.07
CA ASN A 627 2.96 -7.86 12.33
C ASN A 627 3.88 -8.12 13.54
N LEU A 628 4.83 -9.07 13.45
CA LEU A 628 5.75 -9.34 14.55
C LEU A 628 6.66 -8.14 14.85
N THR A 629 7.17 -7.50 13.80
CA THR A 629 8.01 -6.30 13.95
C THR A 629 7.24 -5.20 14.67
N ALA A 630 6.01 -4.92 14.24
CA ALA A 630 5.13 -3.93 14.87
C ALA A 630 4.79 -4.29 16.33
N GLY A 631 4.51 -5.58 16.61
CA GLY A 631 4.29 -6.06 17.97
C GLY A 631 5.47 -5.78 18.90
N VAL A 632 6.69 -6.01 18.43
CA VAL A 632 7.91 -5.73 19.21
C VAL A 632 8.15 -4.23 19.34
N GLU A 633 7.89 -3.44 18.29
CA GLU A 633 7.97 -1.96 18.36
C GLU A 633 7.00 -1.39 19.40
N VAL A 634 5.78 -1.95 19.49
CA VAL A 634 4.80 -1.59 20.54
C VAL A 634 5.31 -2.02 21.91
N ILE A 635 5.78 -3.26 22.08
CA ILE A 635 6.38 -3.75 23.33
C ILE A 635 7.52 -2.86 23.82
N LEU A 636 8.39 -2.38 22.93
CA LEU A 636 9.50 -1.48 23.23
C LEU A 636 9.09 -0.02 23.37
N GLY A 637 7.81 0.33 23.06
CA GLY A 637 7.28 1.68 23.22
C GLY A 637 7.56 2.63 22.07
N THR A 638 8.01 2.14 20.91
CA THR A 638 8.14 2.94 19.69
C THR A 638 6.76 3.45 19.26
N PHE A 639 5.75 2.60 19.30
CA PHE A 639 4.35 2.94 19.13
C PHE A 639 3.59 2.70 20.43
N GLY A 640 2.44 3.34 20.60
CA GLY A 640 1.48 3.03 21.66
C GLY A 640 0.68 1.77 21.30
N ALA A 641 -0.04 1.23 22.27
CA ALA A 641 -1.00 0.16 22.08
C ALA A 641 -2.41 0.73 22.04
N SER A 642 -3.19 0.39 20.99
CA SER A 642 -4.59 0.82 20.84
C SER A 642 -5.50 -0.30 20.34
N GLY A 643 -4.96 -1.35 19.75
CA GLY A 643 -5.70 -2.44 19.15
C GLY A 643 -6.64 -3.17 20.14
N LYS A 644 -7.70 -3.75 19.58
CA LYS A 644 -8.71 -4.52 20.31
C LYS A 644 -8.89 -5.87 19.65
N LEU A 645 -9.19 -6.93 20.44
CA LEU A 645 -9.51 -8.25 19.86
C LEU A 645 -10.69 -8.10 18.88
N PRO A 646 -10.52 -8.48 17.61
CA PRO A 646 -11.60 -8.44 16.62
C PRO A 646 -12.48 -9.69 16.65
N VAL A 647 -12.18 -10.62 17.56
CA VAL A 647 -12.89 -11.90 17.77
C VAL A 647 -12.99 -12.21 19.25
N ASP A 648 -14.02 -12.96 19.65
CA ASP A 648 -14.05 -13.61 20.95
C ASP A 648 -12.97 -14.69 21.07
N ILE A 649 -12.36 -14.83 22.23
CA ILE A 649 -11.42 -15.93 22.54
C ILE A 649 -12.14 -16.98 23.38
N PRO A 650 -12.69 -18.02 22.75
CA PRO A 650 -13.36 -19.10 23.47
C PRO A 650 -12.35 -20.00 24.17
N ARG A 651 -12.77 -20.59 25.30
CA ARG A 651 -11.90 -21.49 26.09
C ARG A 651 -11.57 -22.74 25.33
N TYR A 652 -10.27 -23.03 25.15
CA TYR A 652 -9.80 -24.25 24.55
C TYR A 652 -10.04 -25.46 25.49
N ILE A 653 -10.51 -26.56 24.94
CA ILE A 653 -10.69 -27.82 25.64
C ILE A 653 -9.49 -28.72 25.38
N SER A 654 -8.56 -28.80 26.33
CA SER A 654 -7.29 -29.51 26.16
C SER A 654 -7.49 -30.98 25.70
N GLY A 655 -6.69 -31.37 24.70
CA GLY A 655 -6.72 -32.73 24.15
C GLY A 655 -7.85 -32.98 23.14
N THR A 656 -8.71 -32.01 22.82
CA THR A 656 -9.84 -32.20 21.89
C THR A 656 -9.62 -31.55 20.52
N GLY A 657 -8.76 -30.53 20.43
CA GLY A 657 -8.62 -29.72 19.24
C GLY A 657 -9.80 -28.77 18.99
N THR A 658 -10.65 -28.49 20.00
CA THR A 658 -11.85 -27.67 19.89
C THR A 658 -11.97 -26.66 21.03
N TYR A 659 -12.90 -25.71 20.88
CA TYR A 659 -13.24 -24.71 21.88
C TYR A 659 -14.62 -24.96 22.51
N SER A 660 -14.82 -24.41 23.70
CA SER A 660 -16.13 -24.37 24.37
C SER A 660 -16.83 -23.04 24.14
N ASP A 661 -18.07 -22.90 24.57
CA ASP A 661 -18.84 -21.65 24.51
C ASP A 661 -18.40 -20.61 25.58
N GLU A 662 -17.50 -20.98 26.52
CA GLU A 662 -17.00 -20.04 27.53
C GLU A 662 -16.01 -19.09 26.90
N ILE A 663 -16.25 -17.78 26.99
CA ILE A 663 -15.37 -16.74 26.49
C ILE A 663 -14.36 -16.35 27.56
N VAL A 664 -13.05 -16.45 27.25
CA VAL A 664 -11.93 -16.07 28.13
C VAL A 664 -11.64 -14.58 27.99
N TYR A 665 -11.57 -14.09 26.76
CA TYR A 665 -11.45 -12.68 26.45
C TYR A 665 -12.50 -12.32 25.37
N PRO A 666 -13.35 -11.32 25.65
CA PRO A 666 -14.40 -10.94 24.70
C PRO A 666 -13.86 -10.11 23.53
N LEU A 667 -14.58 -10.11 22.43
CA LEU A 667 -14.46 -9.13 21.34
C LEU A 667 -14.34 -7.71 21.93
N GLY A 668 -13.47 -6.89 21.36
CA GLY A 668 -13.21 -5.52 21.83
C GLY A 668 -12.30 -5.42 23.05
N HIS A 669 -11.86 -6.55 23.65
CA HIS A 669 -10.89 -6.52 24.74
C HIS A 669 -9.51 -6.08 24.23
N GLY A 670 -8.84 -5.22 25.00
CA GLY A 670 -7.48 -4.75 24.75
C GLY A 670 -7.13 -3.59 25.67
N LEU A 671 -5.89 -3.56 26.15
CA LEU A 671 -5.34 -2.50 26.98
C LEU A 671 -4.64 -1.47 26.09
N SER A 672 -4.57 -0.22 26.55
CA SER A 672 -3.96 0.86 25.76
C SER A 672 -2.92 1.60 26.57
N TYR A 673 -1.86 2.07 25.90
CA TYR A 673 -0.88 2.99 26.44
C TYR A 673 -0.27 3.84 25.32
N ASP A 674 0.29 5.00 25.67
CA ASP A 674 0.89 5.92 24.71
C ASP A 674 2.29 5.46 24.29
N SER A 675 2.73 5.88 23.12
CA SER A 675 4.12 5.76 22.66
C SER A 675 5.07 6.49 23.62
N LEU A 676 6.25 5.92 23.84
CA LEU A 676 7.35 6.60 24.55
C LEU A 676 8.08 7.62 23.66
N VAL A 677 7.88 7.55 22.35
CA VAL A 677 8.52 8.40 21.35
C VAL A 677 7.56 9.52 20.94
N PRO A 678 7.85 10.78 21.25
CA PRO A 678 7.10 11.89 20.70
C PRO A 678 7.30 11.97 19.18
N ASP A 679 6.35 12.59 18.47
CA ASP A 679 6.55 12.87 17.04
C ASP A 679 7.62 13.96 16.90
N PRO A 680 8.66 13.74 16.04
CA PRO A 680 9.73 14.71 15.88
C PRO A 680 9.25 15.95 15.10
N ASP A 681 9.85 17.10 15.40
CA ASP A 681 9.68 18.30 14.58
C ASP A 681 10.51 18.17 13.28
N LYS A 682 9.83 18.06 12.16
CA LYS A 682 10.42 17.89 10.82
C LYS A 682 10.38 19.17 9.97
N GLN A 683 10.00 20.31 10.53
CA GLN A 683 9.85 21.55 9.76
C GLN A 683 11.18 22.02 9.11
N ALA A 684 12.30 21.89 9.80
CA ALA A 684 13.60 22.24 9.27
C ALA A 684 14.03 21.28 8.13
N LEU A 685 13.74 19.99 8.27
CA LEU A 685 14.00 18.97 7.25
C LEU A 685 13.16 19.23 6.00
N GLN A 686 11.88 19.52 6.16
CA GLN A 686 10.99 19.88 5.07
C GLN A 686 11.52 21.08 4.26
N THR A 687 11.97 22.12 4.97
CA THR A 687 12.54 23.31 4.34
C THR A 687 13.82 22.98 3.58
N ALA A 688 14.68 22.13 4.10
CA ALA A 688 15.92 21.72 3.43
C ALA A 688 15.63 20.92 2.15
N ILE A 689 14.65 20.01 2.20
CA ILE A 689 14.17 19.23 1.04
C ILE A 689 13.64 20.18 -0.05
N GLU A 690 12.75 21.10 0.32
CA GLU A 690 12.16 22.07 -0.62
C GLU A 690 13.24 22.94 -1.29
N GLN A 691 14.29 23.31 -0.57
CA GLN A 691 15.42 24.07 -1.13
C GLN A 691 16.26 23.24 -2.10
N ALA A 692 16.49 21.96 -1.79
CA ALA A 692 17.26 21.07 -2.66
C ALA A 692 16.48 20.72 -3.94
N GLU A 693 15.17 20.49 -3.84
CA GLU A 693 14.29 20.21 -4.98
C GLU A 693 14.09 21.43 -5.90
N ALA A 694 14.16 22.63 -5.34
CA ALA A 694 14.03 23.87 -6.10
C ALA A 694 15.29 24.26 -6.88
N LEU A 695 16.41 23.51 -6.74
CA LEU A 695 17.66 23.82 -7.43
C LEU A 695 17.56 23.59 -8.94
N ASP A 696 17.56 24.66 -9.73
CA ASP A 696 17.57 24.61 -11.19
C ASP A 696 18.99 24.69 -11.74
N LEU A 697 19.52 23.55 -12.19
CA LEU A 697 20.87 23.48 -12.76
C LEU A 697 21.03 24.24 -14.07
N SER A 698 19.94 24.64 -14.75
CA SER A 698 19.99 25.44 -15.98
C SER A 698 20.43 26.88 -15.74
N GLU A 699 20.42 27.35 -14.49
CA GLU A 699 20.91 28.68 -14.10
C GLU A 699 22.44 28.77 -14.02
N PHE A 700 23.14 27.63 -14.11
CA PHE A 700 24.59 27.56 -13.95
C PHE A 700 25.31 27.19 -15.25
N THR A 701 26.59 27.55 -15.36
CA THR A 701 27.38 27.22 -16.54
C THR A 701 27.57 25.71 -16.67
N GLU A 702 27.43 25.16 -17.89
CA GLU A 702 27.63 23.75 -18.19
C GLU A 702 29.00 23.22 -17.70
N ALA A 703 30.02 24.07 -17.74
CA ALA A 703 31.36 23.69 -17.28
C ALA A 703 31.40 23.51 -15.76
N SER A 704 30.72 24.35 -14.96
CA SER A 704 30.66 24.20 -13.50
C SER A 704 29.80 23.02 -13.08
N VAL A 705 28.65 22.78 -13.72
CA VAL A 705 27.79 21.63 -13.48
C VAL A 705 28.55 20.31 -13.77
N THR A 706 29.29 20.27 -14.89
CA THR A 706 30.12 19.11 -15.25
C THR A 706 31.22 18.87 -14.21
N ALA A 707 31.89 19.95 -13.75
CA ALA A 707 32.95 19.86 -12.73
C ALA A 707 32.40 19.44 -11.34
N ALA A 708 31.13 19.79 -11.02
CA ALA A 708 30.48 19.53 -9.75
C ALA A 708 29.75 18.16 -9.71
N LYS A 709 29.91 17.30 -10.71
CA LYS A 709 29.13 16.03 -10.85
C LYS A 709 29.18 15.13 -9.60
N GLU A 710 30.33 15.02 -8.93
CA GLU A 710 30.48 14.21 -7.71
C GLU A 710 29.72 14.84 -6.53
N ALA A 711 29.77 16.18 -6.38
CA ALA A 711 29.05 16.91 -5.35
C ALA A 711 27.52 16.85 -5.60
N LEU A 712 27.09 16.93 -6.85
CA LEU A 712 25.68 16.78 -7.25
C LEU A 712 25.17 15.36 -6.92
N ALA A 713 25.93 14.32 -7.21
CA ALA A 713 25.58 12.96 -6.84
C ALA A 713 25.45 12.79 -5.31
N ALA A 714 26.40 13.35 -4.53
CA ALA A 714 26.34 13.29 -3.07
C ALA A 714 25.17 14.11 -2.47
N MET A 715 24.79 15.23 -3.11
CA MET A 715 23.61 15.99 -2.71
C MET A 715 22.32 15.23 -3.02
N ASN A 716 22.20 14.61 -4.20
CA ASN A 716 21.04 13.80 -4.54
C ASN A 716 20.88 12.57 -3.62
N GLU A 717 21.98 11.92 -3.20
CA GLU A 717 21.96 10.85 -2.22
C GLU A 717 21.44 11.36 -0.85
N ALA A 718 21.96 12.50 -0.38
CA ALA A 718 21.50 13.11 0.87
C ALA A 718 20.03 13.59 0.78
N LEU A 719 19.57 14.04 -0.38
CA LEU A 719 18.17 14.42 -0.61
C LEU A 719 17.26 13.17 -0.51
N ALA A 720 17.63 12.07 -1.13
CA ALA A 720 16.88 10.82 -1.02
C ALA A 720 16.81 10.32 0.43
N ASP A 721 17.91 10.38 1.19
CA ASP A 721 17.94 10.03 2.61
C ASP A 721 17.06 10.97 3.45
N ALA A 722 17.05 12.28 3.13
CA ALA A 722 16.23 13.26 3.81
C ALA A 722 14.72 13.03 3.53
N GLN A 723 14.36 12.73 2.30
CA GLN A 723 12.99 12.36 1.93
C GLN A 723 12.53 11.09 2.65
N ASN A 724 13.37 10.06 2.75
CA ASN A 724 13.09 8.85 3.53
C ASN A 724 12.92 9.16 5.03
N THR A 725 13.77 10.01 5.60
CA THR A 725 13.66 10.46 7.00
C THR A 725 12.37 11.24 7.23
N MET A 726 11.95 12.06 6.24
CA MET A 726 10.70 12.82 6.30
C MET A 726 9.49 11.90 6.37
N LEU A 727 9.49 10.80 5.65
CA LEU A 727 8.42 9.80 5.61
C LEU A 727 8.41 8.89 6.85
N THR A 728 9.57 8.56 7.42
CA THR A 728 9.69 7.57 8.51
C THR A 728 9.02 8.05 9.79
N HIS A 729 8.16 7.23 10.38
CA HIS A 729 7.49 7.49 11.66
C HIS A 729 8.38 7.21 12.88
N LYS A 730 8.12 7.91 13.99
CA LYS A 730 8.70 7.63 15.30
C LYS A 730 10.23 7.56 15.33
N LEU A 731 10.86 8.62 14.85
CA LEU A 731 12.31 8.82 14.93
C LEU A 731 12.68 9.71 16.15
N ALA A 732 13.91 9.53 16.67
CA ALA A 732 14.47 10.50 17.58
C ALA A 732 14.71 11.84 16.87
N GLN A 733 14.52 12.97 17.55
CA GLN A 733 14.78 14.31 16.98
C GLN A 733 16.21 14.44 16.45
N SER A 734 17.19 13.81 17.10
CA SER A 734 18.59 13.83 16.67
C SER A 734 18.81 13.22 15.29
N VAL A 735 18.03 12.22 14.89
CA VAL A 735 18.10 11.59 13.55
C VAL A 735 17.59 12.56 12.50
N VAL A 736 16.49 13.26 12.78
CA VAL A 736 15.92 14.29 11.90
C VAL A 736 16.89 15.47 11.75
N ASP A 737 17.50 15.90 12.87
CA ASP A 737 18.47 17.00 12.88
C ASP A 737 19.75 16.62 12.09
N GLU A 738 20.23 15.38 12.22
CA GLU A 738 21.41 14.87 11.48
C GLU A 738 21.12 14.81 9.97
N SER A 739 19.98 14.29 9.57
CA SER A 739 19.55 14.25 8.17
C SER A 739 19.43 15.65 7.57
N THR A 740 18.83 16.59 8.32
CA THR A 740 18.73 18.01 7.93
C THR A 740 20.11 18.65 7.72
N ASN A 741 21.02 18.43 8.68
CA ASN A 741 22.38 18.98 8.61
C ASN A 741 23.16 18.37 7.43
N THR A 742 23.06 17.07 7.21
CA THR A 742 23.73 16.36 6.11
C THR A 742 23.29 16.93 4.75
N LEU A 743 21.98 17.09 4.52
CA LEU A 743 21.46 17.65 3.28
C LEU A 743 21.95 19.07 3.07
N ASN A 744 21.89 19.94 4.10
CA ASN A 744 22.38 21.31 4.00
C ASN A 744 23.89 21.36 3.72
N GLU A 745 24.71 20.52 4.36
CA GLU A 745 26.16 20.45 4.12
C GLU A 745 26.47 20.03 2.67
N ARG A 746 25.72 19.07 2.11
CA ARG A 746 25.89 18.63 0.71
C ARG A 746 25.44 19.69 -0.28
N MET A 747 24.35 20.40 0.03
CA MET A 747 23.87 21.52 -0.77
C MET A 747 24.89 22.65 -0.80
N ASP A 748 25.42 23.04 0.38
CA ASP A 748 26.46 24.08 0.47
C ASP A 748 27.71 23.69 -0.33
N ALA A 749 28.15 22.42 -0.21
CA ALA A 749 29.32 21.93 -0.94
C ALA A 749 29.10 21.93 -2.47
N LEU A 750 27.90 21.65 -2.94
CA LEU A 750 27.53 21.75 -4.35
C LEU A 750 27.52 23.20 -4.81
N MET A 751 26.87 24.09 -4.05
CA MET A 751 26.78 25.53 -4.40
C MET A 751 28.13 26.24 -4.44
N GLU A 752 29.13 25.80 -3.63
CA GLU A 752 30.49 26.31 -3.71
C GLU A 752 31.20 26.04 -5.06
N LEU A 753 30.75 25.00 -5.80
CA LEU A 753 31.34 24.59 -7.08
C LEU A 753 30.60 25.15 -8.29
N LEU A 754 29.34 25.52 -8.14
CA LEU A 754 28.48 25.96 -9.20
C LEU A 754 28.75 27.45 -9.51
N VAL A 755 28.79 27.80 -10.80
CA VAL A 755 28.97 29.15 -11.27
C VAL A 755 27.78 29.56 -12.13
N TYR A 756 27.03 30.59 -11.72
CA TYR A 756 25.87 31.06 -12.43
C TYR A 756 26.20 31.48 -13.85
N ASP A 757 25.37 31.14 -14.81
CA ASP A 757 25.47 31.56 -16.20
C ASP A 757 24.73 32.90 -16.41
N THR A 758 25.39 33.98 -15.95
CA THR A 758 24.79 35.32 -15.94
C THR A 758 25.41 36.27 -16.98
N ASP A 759 24.57 36.99 -17.71
CA ASP A 759 25.00 38.05 -18.57
C ASP A 759 25.20 39.38 -17.80
N LYS A 760 26.45 39.70 -17.50
CA LYS A 760 26.86 40.90 -16.78
C LYS A 760 27.23 42.04 -17.70
N SER A 761 27.09 41.93 -19.02
CA SER A 761 27.56 42.92 -20.01
C SER A 761 26.90 44.29 -19.83
N ALA A 762 25.58 44.32 -19.58
CA ALA A 762 24.83 45.54 -19.33
C ALA A 762 25.23 46.25 -18.02
N LEU A 763 25.50 45.46 -16.96
CA LEU A 763 25.96 45.97 -15.66
C LEU A 763 27.37 46.55 -15.78
N SER A 764 28.28 45.82 -16.47
CA SER A 764 29.64 46.32 -16.75
C SER A 764 29.64 47.65 -17.51
N ALA A 765 28.84 47.77 -18.58
CA ALA A 765 28.70 48.98 -19.32
C ALA A 765 28.13 50.14 -18.47
N ALA A 766 27.13 49.87 -17.63
CA ALA A 766 26.58 50.89 -16.72
C ALA A 766 27.60 51.37 -15.66
N ILE A 767 28.44 50.46 -15.16
CA ILE A 767 29.53 50.78 -14.24
C ILE A 767 30.58 51.69 -14.93
N ASP A 768 30.96 51.36 -16.17
CA ASP A 768 31.92 52.20 -16.96
C ASP A 768 31.36 53.58 -17.18
N ASP A 769 30.09 53.73 -17.55
CA ASP A 769 29.40 55.02 -17.70
C ASP A 769 29.33 55.78 -16.36
N ALA A 770 29.02 55.08 -15.27
CA ALA A 770 28.96 55.66 -13.93
C ALA A 770 30.32 56.14 -13.43
N MET A 771 31.41 55.42 -13.76
CA MET A 771 32.79 55.80 -13.40
C MET A 771 33.28 57.03 -14.16
N ALA A 772 32.65 57.43 -15.26
CA ALA A 772 33.01 58.66 -16.01
C ALA A 772 32.50 59.92 -15.34
N LEU A 773 31.60 59.87 -14.37
CA LEU A 773 31.03 60.99 -13.62
C LEU A 773 32.01 61.52 -12.58
N GLN A 774 32.00 62.87 -12.35
CA GLN A 774 32.88 63.49 -11.40
C GLN A 774 32.12 64.05 -10.21
N GLU A 775 32.59 63.72 -8.97
CA GLU A 775 31.93 64.12 -7.72
C GLU A 775 31.70 65.63 -7.59
N GLU A 776 32.63 66.43 -8.10
CA GLU A 776 32.62 67.87 -8.06
C GLU A 776 31.44 68.51 -8.84
N ASP A 777 30.85 67.77 -9.76
CA ASP A 777 29.71 68.24 -10.58
C ASP A 777 28.35 68.09 -9.87
N TYR A 778 28.26 67.32 -8.79
CA TYR A 778 26.99 66.95 -8.17
C TYR A 778 26.88 67.37 -6.70
N THR A 779 25.68 67.38 -6.14
CA THR A 779 25.46 67.70 -4.71
C THR A 779 25.95 66.55 -3.84
N GLU A 780 26.52 66.81 -2.66
CA GLU A 780 27.08 65.77 -1.76
C GLU A 780 26.09 64.72 -1.36
N ASN A 781 24.84 65.08 -1.10
CA ASN A 781 23.79 64.14 -0.71
C ASN A 781 23.41 63.13 -1.81
N THR A 782 23.31 63.56 -3.08
CA THR A 782 22.98 62.69 -4.19
C THR A 782 24.17 61.86 -4.65
N TRP A 783 25.39 62.41 -4.55
CA TRP A 783 26.62 61.73 -4.88
C TRP A 783 26.90 60.56 -3.91
N ALA A 784 26.71 60.74 -2.61
CA ALA A 784 26.95 59.71 -1.65
C ALA A 784 26.09 58.44 -1.89
N ALA A 785 24.78 58.60 -2.22
CA ALA A 785 23.90 57.51 -2.61
C ALA A 785 24.33 56.83 -3.92
N PHE A 786 24.73 57.61 -4.91
CA PHE A 786 25.23 57.10 -6.19
C PHE A 786 26.55 56.32 -6.01
N ALA A 787 27.49 56.84 -5.23
CA ALA A 787 28.77 56.18 -4.96
C ALA A 787 28.58 54.82 -4.24
N GLN A 788 27.58 54.72 -3.34
CA GLN A 788 27.24 53.47 -2.71
C GLN A 788 26.68 52.49 -3.73
N ALA A 789 25.71 52.90 -4.56
CA ALA A 789 25.13 52.03 -5.59
C ALA A 789 26.18 51.57 -6.63
N LEU A 790 27.16 52.43 -6.97
CA LEU A 790 28.27 52.07 -7.84
C LEU A 790 29.21 51.05 -7.17
N ALA A 791 29.44 51.16 -5.87
CA ALA A 791 30.25 50.20 -5.11
C ALA A 791 29.56 48.84 -5.03
N ASP A 792 28.25 48.82 -4.77
CA ASP A 792 27.42 47.62 -4.72
C ASP A 792 27.35 46.94 -6.10
N ALA A 793 27.16 47.72 -7.18
CA ALA A 793 27.18 47.23 -8.56
C ALA A 793 28.53 46.58 -8.94
N LYS A 794 29.65 47.15 -8.52
CA LYS A 794 30.98 46.56 -8.71
C LYS A 794 31.16 45.26 -7.93
N ALA A 795 30.64 45.19 -6.73
CA ALA A 795 30.68 43.96 -5.94
C ALA A 795 29.88 42.82 -6.61
N VAL A 796 28.72 43.14 -7.17
CA VAL A 796 27.88 42.19 -7.93
C VAL A 796 28.55 41.76 -9.23
N LEU A 797 29.26 42.69 -9.93
CA LEU A 797 30.00 42.34 -11.14
C LEU A 797 31.08 41.27 -10.90
N GLU A 798 31.74 41.30 -9.73
CA GLU A 798 32.79 40.33 -9.34
C GLU A 798 32.26 39.09 -8.65
N ALA A 799 31.03 39.10 -8.12
CA ALA A 799 30.45 37.99 -7.36
C ALA A 799 29.86 36.92 -8.27
N ASN A 800 29.75 35.69 -7.77
CA ASN A 800 28.96 34.61 -8.38
C ASN A 800 27.50 34.75 -7.93
N VAL A 801 26.66 35.31 -8.79
CA VAL A 801 25.26 35.66 -8.46
C VAL A 801 24.36 35.36 -9.67
N ASP A 802 23.08 35.15 -9.41
CA ASP A 802 22.06 34.91 -10.43
C ASP A 802 21.74 36.15 -11.29
N GLN A 803 20.99 35.96 -12.37
CA GLN A 803 20.64 37.08 -13.28
C GLN A 803 19.74 38.13 -12.63
N GLU A 804 18.87 37.72 -11.69
CA GLU A 804 17.98 38.65 -10.97
C GLU A 804 18.80 39.65 -10.13
N GLN A 805 19.86 39.17 -9.46
CA GLN A 805 20.76 40.00 -8.67
C GLN A 805 21.57 40.97 -9.57
N VAL A 806 22.00 40.47 -10.74
CA VAL A 806 22.67 41.33 -11.74
C VAL A 806 21.74 42.45 -12.23
N ASP A 807 20.52 42.11 -12.58
CA ASP A 807 19.50 43.05 -13.08
C ASP A 807 19.07 44.05 -11.99
N ALA A 808 18.92 43.59 -10.74
CA ALA A 808 18.63 44.45 -9.61
C ALA A 808 19.74 45.46 -9.34
N ALA A 809 21.02 45.05 -9.39
CA ALA A 809 22.16 45.92 -9.22
C ALA A 809 22.27 46.96 -10.38
N LEU A 810 22.01 46.51 -11.60
CA LEU A 810 21.94 47.38 -12.78
C LEU A 810 20.84 48.44 -12.62
N GLN A 811 19.67 48.06 -12.19
CA GLN A 811 18.53 48.97 -11.99
C GLN A 811 18.83 49.96 -10.85
N ALA A 812 19.35 49.47 -9.72
CA ALA A 812 19.72 50.31 -8.58
C ALA A 812 20.78 51.37 -8.96
N LEU A 813 21.81 50.98 -9.74
CA LEU A 813 22.82 51.91 -10.24
C LEU A 813 22.22 52.99 -11.18
N LYS A 814 21.35 52.57 -12.10
CA LYS A 814 20.63 53.49 -13.00
C LYS A 814 19.74 54.47 -12.25
N ASP A 815 19.01 54.00 -11.27
CA ASP A 815 18.12 54.82 -10.45
C ASP A 815 18.92 55.84 -9.63
N ALA A 816 20.03 55.41 -9.02
CA ALA A 816 20.92 56.30 -8.28
C ALA A 816 21.59 57.35 -9.19
N GLN A 817 21.98 56.98 -10.43
CA GLN A 817 22.51 57.87 -11.42
C GLN A 817 21.47 58.92 -11.89
N ALA A 818 20.22 58.49 -12.10
CA ALA A 818 19.13 59.37 -12.49
C ALA A 818 18.74 60.36 -11.36
N ALA A 819 18.99 60.03 -10.12
CA ALA A 819 18.73 60.85 -8.94
C ALA A 819 19.82 61.93 -8.68
N LEU A 820 20.95 61.91 -9.45
CA LEU A 820 22.03 62.88 -9.31
C LEU A 820 21.57 64.32 -9.64
N THR A 821 21.89 65.26 -8.74
CA THR A 821 21.56 66.71 -8.91
C THR A 821 22.82 67.50 -9.06
N LEU A 822 22.93 68.25 -10.20
CA LEU A 822 24.09 69.10 -10.49
C LEU A 822 24.25 70.20 -9.44
N ARG A 823 25.47 70.48 -9.05
CA ARG A 823 25.80 71.69 -8.22
C ARG A 823 25.46 72.98 -8.96
N GLY A 824 24.50 73.68 -8.43
CA GLY A 824 24.07 74.99 -9.04
C GLY A 824 22.69 74.96 -9.69
N SER A 825 22.00 73.84 -9.68
CA SER A 825 20.62 73.72 -10.21
C SER A 825 19.53 73.95 -9.15
N GLU A 826 19.85 74.61 -8.05
CA GLU A 826 18.83 75.06 -7.10
C GLU A 826 17.99 76.19 -7.76
N ALA A 827 16.68 75.91 -7.85
CA ALA A 827 15.69 76.91 -8.26
C ALA A 827 15.63 78.05 -7.22
N PRO A 828 15.39 79.32 -7.66
CA PRO A 828 15.38 80.44 -6.73
C PRO A 828 14.29 80.30 -5.69
N GLU A 829 14.65 80.56 -4.41
CA GLU A 829 13.71 80.61 -3.28
C GLU A 829 12.67 81.76 -3.57
N ASP A 830 11.39 81.38 -3.49
CA ASP A 830 10.26 82.28 -3.44
C ASP A 830 10.17 82.90 -2.03
N PRO A 831 9.93 84.26 -1.92
CA PRO A 831 10.04 84.99 -0.66
C PRO A 831 8.88 84.70 0.28
N GLN A 832 9.23 84.51 1.55
CA GLN A 832 8.28 84.33 2.66
C GLN A 832 7.23 85.43 2.79
N PRO A 833 6.01 85.15 3.15
CA PRO A 833 5.14 86.15 3.80
C PRO A 833 5.13 85.89 5.35
N SER A 834 5.18 87.04 6.06
CA SER A 834 5.16 87.12 7.51
C SER A 834 3.94 86.69 8.22
N GLU A 835 4.16 86.17 9.42
CA GLU A 835 3.38 86.11 10.68
C GLU A 835 1.89 86.43 10.74
N GLY A 836 1.18 85.56 11.37
CA GLY A 836 -0.06 85.94 12.07
C GLY A 836 -1.06 84.78 12.37
N GLY A 837 -1.13 84.36 13.63
CA GLY A 837 -2.41 83.93 14.26
C GLY A 837 -2.70 82.42 14.51
N GLU A 838 -2.60 82.17 15.78
CA GLU A 838 -3.18 81.03 16.56
C GLU A 838 -4.47 80.43 16.02
N ASN A 839 -4.60 79.11 16.03
CA ASN A 839 -5.44 78.28 16.94
C ASN A 839 -5.51 76.82 16.50
N LYS A 840 -5.36 76.00 17.50
CA LYS A 840 -5.73 74.56 17.52
C LYS A 840 -7.26 74.42 17.65
N PRO A 841 -7.91 73.19 17.59
CA PRO A 841 -7.49 71.88 17.07
C PRO A 841 -8.62 71.24 16.19
N ASP A 842 -8.41 70.10 15.57
CA ASP A 842 -9.11 68.81 15.75
C ASP A 842 -9.04 67.92 14.47
N ASP A 843 -8.65 66.70 14.70
CA ASP A 843 -9.01 65.41 14.11
C ASP A 843 -9.36 65.32 12.59
N THR A 844 -8.67 64.41 11.96
CA THR A 844 -9.06 63.18 11.26
C THR A 844 -8.18 62.85 10.07
N GLU A 845 -7.59 61.66 10.17
CA GLU A 845 -7.33 60.63 9.15
C GLU A 845 -7.25 60.96 7.69
N THR A 846 -6.17 60.48 7.11
CA THR A 846 -5.92 59.65 5.91
C THR A 846 -4.59 60.07 5.30
N GLY A 847 -3.58 59.27 5.23
CA GLY A 847 -3.48 58.01 4.53
C GLY A 847 -2.49 58.12 3.36
N ALA A 848 -1.47 57.28 3.41
CA ALA A 848 -0.65 56.80 2.30
C ALA A 848 0.34 57.73 1.63
N ALA A 849 1.59 57.50 1.89
CA ALA A 849 2.68 57.21 0.96
C ALA A 849 4.04 57.43 1.60
N THR A 850 4.64 56.38 2.07
CA THR A 850 6.12 56.21 2.14
C THR A 850 6.41 54.81 2.70
N GLY A 851 6.69 53.87 1.82
CA GLY A 851 7.00 52.48 2.20
C GLY A 851 7.69 51.75 1.06
N MET A 852 8.69 52.34 0.44
CA MET A 852 9.53 51.66 -0.57
C MET A 852 11.05 51.82 -0.37
N GLY A 853 11.45 52.31 0.78
CA GLY A 853 12.87 52.52 1.04
C GLY A 853 13.51 51.57 2.07
N LEU A 854 12.76 50.62 2.64
CA LEU A 854 13.26 49.77 3.72
C LEU A 854 13.39 48.26 3.39
N LEU A 855 12.99 47.83 2.18
CA LEU A 855 13.12 46.43 1.74
C LEU A 855 14.47 46.11 1.09
N ALA A 856 15.14 47.05 0.47
CA ALA A 856 16.46 46.84 -0.15
C ALA A 856 17.62 46.75 0.87
N ALA A 857 17.45 47.29 2.07
CA ALA A 857 18.49 47.19 3.13
C ALA A 857 18.42 45.89 3.96
N ALA A 858 17.29 45.18 3.93
CA ALA A 858 17.14 43.91 4.65
C ALA A 858 17.74 42.70 3.88
N PHE A 859 17.77 42.74 2.56
CA PHE A 859 18.32 41.65 1.73
C PHE A 859 19.87 41.63 1.70
N LEU A 860 20.53 42.78 1.77
CA LEU A 860 22.00 42.85 1.84
C LEU A 860 22.55 42.55 3.24
N ALA A 861 21.72 42.64 4.29
CA ALA A 861 22.12 42.29 5.65
C ALA A 861 22.06 40.78 5.90
N SER A 862 21.26 39.99 5.16
CA SER A 862 21.21 38.54 5.30
C SER A 862 22.40 37.83 4.63
N ALA A 863 22.86 38.32 3.47
CA ALA A 863 24.04 37.75 2.80
C ALA A 863 25.36 38.08 3.51
N ALA A 864 25.46 39.22 4.17
CA ALA A 864 26.65 39.62 4.98
C ALA A 864 26.63 38.97 6.40
N GLY A 865 25.44 38.61 6.89
CA GLY A 865 25.26 37.94 8.20
C GLY A 865 25.72 36.49 8.22
N VAL A 866 25.53 35.77 7.12
CA VAL A 866 25.96 34.37 6.95
C VAL A 866 27.49 34.28 6.80
N LEU A 867 28.13 35.22 6.13
CA LEU A 867 29.59 35.27 5.98
C LEU A 867 30.34 35.64 7.29
N CYS A 868 29.68 36.35 8.23
CA CYS A 868 30.33 36.73 9.50
C CYS A 868 30.17 35.70 10.60
N LEU A 869 29.15 34.85 10.56
CA LEU A 869 28.94 33.81 11.58
C LEU A 869 29.86 32.59 11.36
N ASN A 870 30.23 32.27 10.11
CA ASN A 870 31.17 31.18 9.80
C ASN A 870 32.66 31.53 10.12
N ARG A 871 33.03 32.78 10.27
CA ARG A 871 34.41 33.18 10.67
C ARG A 871 34.66 33.10 12.18
N ARG A 872 33.61 33.04 13.03
CA ARG A 872 33.78 32.96 14.50
C ARG A 872 33.81 31.55 15.09
N ARG A 873 33.53 30.52 14.30
CA ARG A 873 33.57 29.12 14.75
C ARG A 873 34.87 28.35 14.46
N ARG A 874 35.86 29.00 13.84
CA ARG A 874 37.19 28.38 13.58
C ARG A 874 38.29 28.71 14.57
N THR A 875 37.93 29.31 15.72
CA THR A 875 38.93 29.48 16.82
C THR A 875 38.23 29.14 18.14
N HIS A 876 38.06 27.83 18.37
CA HIS A 876 38.23 27.24 19.70
C HIS A 876 38.29 25.73 19.53
#